data_f9842478ce89ef558e65c2c9d211678f
#
_entry.id   f9842478ce89ef558e65c2c9d211678f
#
_cell.length_a   1.000
_cell.length_b   1.000
_cell.length_c   1.000
_cell.angle_alpha   90.00
_cell.angle_beta   90.00
_cell.angle_gamma   90.00
#
_symmetry.space_group_name_H-M   'P 1'
#
loop_
_entity.id
_entity.type
_entity.pdbx_description
1 polymer ?
#
loop_
_entity_poly.entity_id
_entity_poly.type
_entity_poly.pdbx_seq_one_letter_code
_entity_poly.pdbx_strand_id
1 'polypeptide(L)'
;MKTTLLVIVALAAAVLAAQPAPLSPAQTLERRGIGDLEFSPDRARVVFTVTEPVAGSARQRHVWMLDVASGRSRQLTFSAKSDSSPRWAPDGRAIAFLSDRDGAAQLYLLPMAGGEAEKITDRKESISAFRWAPDGAHIALLMEEPKPEAQQTREKDKDDARVAEKEDRRARIWDVAIASHAIRQVTTASYRIGQIEFTPAGDTLIVAASARPLEDRFNESIFIVAAQDGRFTPIAEPRGPMGGFSLSPDGRTIAYICARVDGPSPHDLCLQPVAGGAARSLTGATIDRPVNQATWIDSRTLAISVARGFQTSVEIVGLDGLSQPIPGLGGNPSAFARASDGTVAYVSETATSAPELWIKAPGAPARAVTTFNERWTSRAVVAPEFVTYTSTDGTPIEAALLKPSGVSRPPWPAVILVHGGPTGRWADSFEPWGQLLAARGYAVLYPNVRGSTGYGHRFLEMNRADWGGGDFKDVMAGADWLVARGIADPDRLGIGGWSYGGYMAAWAVTQTTRFKAAVSGAPVIDMASEFGTEHGSAYDEWFYGTPYEKLDGFIKSSPMTFVRNVKTPTLLLQGEDDTTDPIGQSQQFYRGLKRYGVESDLVLYPREPHGLREEKHLIDRLTRILAWYDTYLRPAASSGTPQR
;
A
#
# COMPACT_ATOMS: atom_id res chain seq x y z
N MET A 1 55.83 56.77 31.32
CA MET A 1 54.47 56.33 30.97
C MET A 1 54.59 55.21 29.92
N LYS A 2 54.43 53.96 30.35
CA LYS A 2 54.45 52.79 29.43
C LYS A 2 53.02 52.30 29.28
N THR A 3 52.47 52.42 28.08
CA THR A 3 51.12 51.99 27.73
C THR A 3 51.19 50.53 27.23
N THR A 4 50.65 49.60 28.00
CA THR A 4 50.61 48.21 27.68
C THR A 4 49.32 47.95 26.85
N LEU A 5 49.46 47.51 25.58
CA LEU A 5 48.38 47.16 24.73
C LEU A 5 47.97 45.68 24.99
N LEU A 6 46.76 45.49 25.48
CA LEU A 6 46.18 44.15 25.70
C LEU A 6 45.50 43.66 24.37
N VAL A 7 46.09 42.64 23.77
CA VAL A 7 45.49 41.98 22.60
C VAL A 7 44.56 40.85 23.10
N ILE A 8 43.26 41.02 22.94
CA ILE A 8 42.27 39.97 23.20
C ILE A 8 42.16 39.13 21.93
N VAL A 9 42.68 37.91 21.96
CA VAL A 9 42.45 36.90 20.92
C VAL A 9 41.15 36.18 21.24
N ALA A 10 40.09 36.47 20.48
CA ALA A 10 38.83 35.73 20.55
C ALA A 10 38.99 34.41 19.78
N LEU A 11 39.09 33.29 20.48
CA LEU A 11 38.96 31.96 19.90
C LEU A 11 37.49 31.73 19.55
N ALA A 12 37.13 31.79 18.27
CA ALA A 12 35.88 31.29 17.76
C ALA A 12 35.99 29.75 17.69
N ALA A 13 35.47 29.07 18.69
CA ALA A 13 35.24 27.62 18.62
C ALA A 13 34.11 27.35 17.61
N ALA A 14 34.45 26.97 16.39
CA ALA A 14 33.49 26.41 15.44
C ALA A 14 33.02 25.07 15.99
N VAL A 15 31.81 25.03 16.52
CA VAL A 15 31.12 23.79 16.84
C VAL A 15 30.85 23.12 15.49
N LEU A 16 31.72 22.20 15.08
CA LEU A 16 31.36 21.26 14.01
C LEU A 16 30.17 20.45 14.53
N ALA A 17 28.98 20.80 14.10
CA ALA A 17 27.81 19.94 14.26
C ALA A 17 28.16 18.60 13.63
N ALA A 18 28.28 17.55 14.44
CA ALA A 18 28.49 16.20 13.94
C ALA A 18 27.37 15.87 12.95
N GLN A 19 27.76 15.52 11.73
CA GLN A 19 26.75 15.07 10.75
C GLN A 19 26.00 13.88 11.35
N PRO A 20 24.64 13.86 11.27
CA PRO A 20 23.88 12.74 11.77
C PRO A 20 24.38 11.45 11.13
N ALA A 21 24.49 10.39 11.92
CA ALA A 21 24.94 9.09 11.43
C ALA A 21 24.05 8.60 10.29
N PRO A 22 24.62 7.95 9.25
CA PRO A 22 23.84 7.41 8.15
C PRO A 22 22.73 6.49 8.65
N LEU A 23 21.56 6.55 7.99
CA LEU A 23 20.41 5.69 8.29
C LEU A 23 20.79 4.22 8.13
N SER A 24 20.38 3.36 9.09
CA SER A 24 20.56 1.90 9.02
C SER A 24 19.27 1.19 8.63
N PRO A 25 19.35 -0.05 8.09
CA PRO A 25 18.17 -0.87 7.79
C PRO A 25 17.19 -1.00 8.98
N ALA A 26 17.70 -1.27 10.18
CA ALA A 26 16.87 -1.37 11.40
C ALA A 26 16.12 -0.06 11.70
N GLN A 27 16.80 1.06 11.57
CA GLN A 27 16.19 2.37 11.84
C GLN A 27 15.05 2.72 10.88
N THR A 28 15.02 2.15 9.65
CA THR A 28 13.89 2.36 8.72
C THR A 28 12.58 1.77 9.23
N LEU A 29 12.64 0.82 10.16
CA LEU A 29 11.50 0.12 10.73
C LEU A 29 10.93 0.78 12.00
N GLU A 30 11.60 1.80 12.55
CA GLU A 30 11.21 2.47 13.82
C GLU A 30 9.99 3.39 13.67
N ARG A 31 9.44 3.53 12.47
CA ARG A 31 8.30 4.43 12.20
C ARG A 31 6.99 3.82 12.67
N ARG A 32 6.19 4.64 13.36
CA ARG A 32 4.80 4.35 13.68
C ARG A 32 3.91 4.72 12.51
N GLY A 33 2.89 3.88 12.25
CA GLY A 33 1.83 4.18 11.32
C GLY A 33 0.58 4.69 12.03
N ILE A 34 -0.26 5.44 11.32
CA ILE A 34 -1.55 5.94 11.82
C ILE A 34 -2.62 5.56 10.80
N GLY A 35 -3.79 5.09 11.26
CA GLY A 35 -4.88 4.69 10.39
C GLY A 35 -6.24 4.68 11.08
N ASP A 36 -7.27 4.17 10.38
CA ASP A 36 -8.62 3.95 10.89
C ASP A 36 -9.28 5.20 11.53
N LEU A 37 -9.19 6.38 10.88
CA LEU A 37 -9.71 7.62 11.42
C LEU A 37 -11.25 7.68 11.38
N GLU A 38 -11.89 8.00 12.50
CA GLU A 38 -13.33 8.24 12.57
C GLU A 38 -13.66 9.32 13.61
N PHE A 39 -14.47 10.30 13.21
CA PHE A 39 -15.00 11.30 14.14
C PHE A 39 -16.11 10.70 15.02
N SER A 40 -16.14 11.12 16.28
CA SER A 40 -17.31 10.85 17.15
C SER A 40 -18.57 11.52 16.60
N PRO A 41 -19.77 11.01 16.89
CA PRO A 41 -21.02 11.62 16.43
C PRO A 41 -21.18 13.09 16.84
N ASP A 42 -20.66 13.49 18.00
CA ASP A 42 -20.62 14.89 18.47
C ASP A 42 -19.48 15.73 17.84
N ARG A 43 -18.62 15.12 17.00
CA ARG A 43 -17.46 15.73 16.31
C ARG A 43 -16.35 16.22 17.24
N ALA A 44 -16.49 16.04 18.55
CA ALA A 44 -15.52 16.52 19.54
C ALA A 44 -14.24 15.67 19.58
N ARG A 45 -14.29 14.45 19.07
CA ARG A 45 -13.18 13.48 19.16
C ARG A 45 -12.95 12.77 17.85
N VAL A 46 -11.71 12.27 17.66
CA VAL A 46 -11.36 11.34 16.58
C VAL A 46 -10.78 10.08 17.21
N VAL A 47 -11.36 8.91 16.91
CA VAL A 47 -10.72 7.63 17.20
C VAL A 47 -9.83 7.25 16.02
N PHE A 48 -8.68 6.63 16.30
CA PHE A 48 -7.74 6.19 15.29
C PHE A 48 -6.85 5.05 15.81
N THR A 49 -6.15 4.37 14.93
CA THR A 49 -5.16 3.36 15.31
C THR A 49 -3.74 3.88 15.15
N VAL A 50 -2.85 3.48 16.05
CA VAL A 50 -1.41 3.61 15.94
C VAL A 50 -0.83 2.22 15.76
N THR A 51 -0.09 2.03 14.67
CA THR A 51 0.68 0.81 14.40
C THR A 51 2.10 1.01 14.91
N GLU A 52 2.51 0.21 15.86
CA GLU A 52 3.85 0.25 16.43
C GLU A 52 4.90 -0.24 15.40
N PRO A 53 6.19 0.11 15.57
CA PRO A 53 7.27 -0.48 14.83
C PRO A 53 7.21 -2.00 14.85
N VAL A 54 7.67 -2.64 13.77
CA VAL A 54 7.71 -4.11 13.73
C VAL A 54 8.63 -4.64 14.82
N ALA A 55 8.14 -5.62 15.58
CA ALA A 55 8.91 -6.35 16.57
C ALA A 55 8.68 -7.86 16.36
N GLY A 56 9.73 -8.59 16.05
CA GLY A 56 9.63 -10.00 15.68
C GLY A 56 8.84 -10.21 14.38
N SER A 57 7.72 -10.92 14.44
CA SER A 57 6.87 -11.25 13.28
C SER A 57 5.59 -10.41 13.17
N ALA A 58 5.35 -9.47 14.08
CA ALA A 58 4.11 -8.72 14.13
C ALA A 58 4.33 -7.21 14.33
N ARG A 59 3.40 -6.44 13.81
CA ARG A 59 3.21 -5.03 14.17
C ARG A 59 1.97 -4.94 15.04
N GLN A 60 2.16 -4.54 16.30
CA GLN A 60 1.04 -4.30 17.20
C GLN A 60 0.31 -3.03 16.80
N ARG A 61 -1.01 -3.04 16.98
CA ARG A 61 -1.85 -1.84 16.81
C ARG A 61 -2.58 -1.56 18.11
N HIS A 62 -2.79 -0.27 18.36
CA HIS A 62 -3.56 0.17 19.52
C HIS A 62 -4.54 1.26 19.12
N VAL A 63 -5.67 1.27 19.79
CA VAL A 63 -6.70 2.29 19.60
C VAL A 63 -6.34 3.53 20.43
N TRP A 64 -6.35 4.68 19.77
CA TRP A 64 -6.10 5.99 20.34
C TRP A 64 -7.28 6.92 20.11
N MET A 65 -7.36 7.97 20.89
CA MET A 65 -8.38 9.00 20.75
C MET A 65 -7.73 10.38 20.82
N LEU A 66 -8.12 11.26 19.91
CA LEU A 66 -7.79 12.68 19.89
C LEU A 66 -8.99 13.49 20.38
N ASP A 67 -8.79 14.44 21.26
CA ASP A 67 -9.71 15.54 21.54
C ASP A 67 -9.43 16.67 20.54
N VAL A 68 -10.41 17.01 19.72
CA VAL A 68 -10.23 17.94 18.58
C VAL A 68 -9.92 19.36 19.03
N ALA A 69 -10.57 19.81 20.10
CA ALA A 69 -10.43 21.19 20.59
C ALA A 69 -9.06 21.42 21.21
N SER A 70 -8.63 20.55 22.12
CA SER A 70 -7.34 20.67 22.80
C SER A 70 -6.16 20.16 21.96
N GLY A 71 -6.40 19.30 20.97
CA GLY A 71 -5.36 18.59 20.20
C GLY A 71 -4.62 17.53 20.99
N ARG A 72 -5.12 17.13 22.15
CA ARG A 72 -4.49 16.09 22.98
C ARG A 72 -4.95 14.71 22.56
N SER A 73 -4.00 13.82 22.35
CA SER A 73 -4.27 12.40 22.10
C SER A 73 -3.97 11.54 23.31
N ARG A 74 -4.73 10.44 23.48
CA ARG A 74 -4.47 9.43 24.50
C ARG A 74 -4.70 8.04 23.96
N GLN A 75 -3.90 7.08 24.40
CA GLN A 75 -4.10 5.67 24.14
C GLN A 75 -5.31 5.16 24.90
N LEU A 76 -6.13 4.33 24.25
CA LEU A 76 -7.34 3.73 24.84
C LEU A 76 -7.13 2.25 25.15
N THR A 77 -6.32 1.53 24.37
CA THR A 77 -6.11 0.09 24.53
C THR A 77 -4.63 -0.23 24.71
N PHE A 78 -4.32 -1.21 25.58
CA PHE A 78 -2.97 -1.53 26.03
C PHE A 78 -2.68 -3.04 25.97
N SER A 79 -3.35 -3.78 25.08
CA SER A 79 -3.13 -5.22 24.96
C SER A 79 -1.71 -5.53 24.50
N ALA A 80 -1.20 -6.73 24.82
CA ALA A 80 0.08 -7.21 24.30
C ALA A 80 0.01 -7.68 22.82
N LYS A 81 -1.16 -7.56 22.20
CA LYS A 81 -1.49 -7.95 20.83
C LYS A 81 -2.04 -6.75 20.06
N SER A 82 -2.80 -6.98 19.01
CA SER A 82 -3.36 -5.91 18.19
C SER A 82 -4.81 -5.60 18.54
N ASP A 83 -5.12 -4.31 18.58
CA ASP A 83 -6.47 -3.75 18.66
C ASP A 83 -6.67 -2.87 17.42
N SER A 84 -7.69 -3.14 16.61
CA SER A 84 -7.84 -2.54 15.28
C SER A 84 -9.29 -2.21 14.93
N SER A 85 -9.48 -1.47 13.83
CA SER A 85 -10.79 -1.14 13.27
C SER A 85 -11.76 -0.50 14.28
N PRO A 86 -11.34 0.51 15.07
CA PRO A 86 -12.24 1.17 16.00
C PRO A 86 -13.40 1.85 15.27
N ARG A 87 -14.62 1.74 15.84
CA ARG A 87 -15.83 2.40 15.34
C ARG A 87 -16.65 2.92 16.50
N TRP A 88 -17.10 4.17 16.39
CA TRP A 88 -18.02 4.75 17.36
C TRP A 88 -19.38 4.05 17.32
N ALA A 89 -19.95 3.80 18.49
CA ALA A 89 -21.38 3.51 18.56
C ALA A 89 -22.18 4.72 18.06
N PRO A 90 -23.35 4.53 17.41
CA PRO A 90 -24.15 5.64 16.87
C PRO A 90 -24.51 6.73 17.90
N ASP A 91 -24.63 6.36 19.17
CA ASP A 91 -24.92 7.30 20.27
C ASP A 91 -23.66 7.95 20.90
N GLY A 92 -22.46 7.58 20.44
CA GLY A 92 -21.19 8.10 20.93
C GLY A 92 -20.76 7.62 22.32
N ARG A 93 -21.49 6.68 22.93
CA ARG A 93 -21.23 6.22 24.30
C ARG A 93 -20.18 5.12 24.41
N ALA A 94 -19.84 4.48 23.29
CA ALA A 94 -18.86 3.41 23.26
C ALA A 94 -18.07 3.41 21.95
N ILE A 95 -16.93 2.71 21.95
CA ILE A 95 -16.14 2.38 20.77
C ILE A 95 -16.09 0.86 20.67
N ALA A 96 -16.56 0.30 19.55
CA ALA A 96 -16.33 -1.09 19.21
C ALA A 96 -14.99 -1.22 18.46
N PHE A 97 -14.27 -2.32 18.67
CA PHE A 97 -13.01 -2.60 18.00
C PHE A 97 -12.73 -4.11 17.94
N LEU A 98 -11.85 -4.53 17.05
CA LEU A 98 -11.37 -5.90 16.99
C LEU A 98 -10.08 -6.05 17.77
N SER A 99 -9.97 -7.15 18.54
CA SER A 99 -8.76 -7.48 19.31
C SER A 99 -8.44 -8.96 19.22
N ASP A 100 -7.17 -9.30 18.97
CA ASP A 100 -6.64 -10.66 18.97
C ASP A 100 -5.93 -11.03 20.30
N ARG A 101 -6.20 -10.25 21.37
CA ARG A 101 -5.55 -10.41 22.69
C ARG A 101 -5.69 -11.82 23.28
N ASP A 102 -6.78 -12.52 22.99
CA ASP A 102 -7.08 -13.87 23.46
C ASP A 102 -6.92 -14.94 22.37
N GLY A 103 -6.29 -14.62 21.22
CA GLY A 103 -6.07 -15.53 20.11
C GLY A 103 -6.73 -15.07 18.83
N ALA A 104 -7.87 -15.65 18.45
CA ALA A 104 -8.64 -15.19 17.29
C ALA A 104 -9.17 -13.77 17.51
N ALA A 105 -9.18 -12.92 16.47
CA ALA A 105 -9.70 -11.56 16.56
C ALA A 105 -11.20 -11.58 16.90
N GLN A 106 -11.57 -10.94 18.02
CA GLN A 106 -12.93 -10.86 18.53
C GLN A 106 -13.39 -9.42 18.66
N LEU A 107 -14.70 -9.21 18.76
CA LEU A 107 -15.31 -7.91 18.97
C LEU A 107 -15.27 -7.52 20.45
N TYR A 108 -14.76 -6.33 20.73
CA TYR A 108 -14.74 -5.70 22.05
C TYR A 108 -15.46 -4.36 22.02
N LEU A 109 -16.04 -3.98 23.14
CA LEU A 109 -16.72 -2.70 23.35
C LEU A 109 -16.06 -1.95 24.51
N LEU A 110 -15.61 -0.73 24.25
CA LEU A 110 -15.01 0.17 25.24
C LEU A 110 -15.99 1.28 25.60
N PRO A 111 -16.56 1.30 26.83
CA PRO A 111 -17.44 2.38 27.28
C PRO A 111 -16.69 3.71 27.42
N MET A 112 -17.26 4.80 26.91
CA MET A 112 -16.65 6.13 27.00
C MET A 112 -16.84 6.79 28.38
N ALA A 113 -17.74 6.26 29.21
CA ALA A 113 -17.89 6.66 30.62
C ALA A 113 -16.74 6.16 31.52
N GLY A 114 -15.86 5.30 31.00
CA GLY A 114 -14.77 4.66 31.72
C GLY A 114 -15.05 3.17 31.97
N GLY A 115 -14.03 2.47 32.44
CA GLY A 115 -14.04 1.02 32.62
C GLY A 115 -13.13 0.31 31.61
N GLU A 116 -13.09 -1.01 31.69
CA GLU A 116 -12.35 -1.87 30.78
C GLU A 116 -13.18 -2.22 29.55
N ALA A 117 -12.51 -2.64 28.48
CA ALA A 117 -13.20 -3.12 27.28
C ALA A 117 -13.85 -4.48 27.54
N GLU A 118 -15.12 -4.58 27.23
CA GLU A 118 -15.93 -5.80 27.36
C GLU A 118 -15.80 -6.65 26.10
N LYS A 119 -15.57 -7.96 26.27
CA LYS A 119 -15.55 -8.94 25.18
C LYS A 119 -16.97 -9.30 24.78
N ILE A 120 -17.38 -8.91 23.57
CA ILE A 120 -18.76 -9.13 23.08
C ILE A 120 -18.89 -10.49 22.40
N THR A 121 -17.82 -10.96 21.73
CA THR A 121 -17.83 -12.27 21.06
C THR A 121 -16.75 -13.18 21.60
N ASP A 122 -17.03 -14.49 21.64
CA ASP A 122 -16.07 -15.52 22.04
C ASP A 122 -16.17 -16.71 21.08
N ARG A 123 -15.48 -16.61 19.94
CA ARG A 123 -15.47 -17.60 18.86
C ARG A 123 -14.05 -18.07 18.58
N LYS A 124 -13.93 -19.29 18.03
CA LYS A 124 -12.64 -19.81 17.55
C LYS A 124 -12.20 -19.15 16.24
N GLU A 125 -13.16 -18.70 15.45
CA GLU A 125 -12.95 -18.03 14.17
C GLU A 125 -12.70 -16.54 14.39
N SER A 126 -11.77 -15.98 13.61
CA SER A 126 -11.49 -14.55 13.64
C SER A 126 -12.57 -13.75 12.92
N ILE A 127 -12.95 -12.63 13.51
CA ILE A 127 -13.76 -11.61 12.87
C ILE A 127 -12.86 -10.75 12.00
N SER A 128 -13.17 -10.63 10.72
CA SER A 128 -12.37 -9.86 9.74
C SER A 128 -12.84 -8.41 9.58
N ALA A 129 -14.13 -8.15 9.78
CA ALA A 129 -14.74 -6.81 9.73
C ALA A 129 -16.05 -6.76 10.51
N PHE A 130 -16.50 -5.56 10.84
CA PHE A 130 -17.80 -5.34 11.45
C PHE A 130 -18.39 -3.97 11.11
N ARG A 131 -19.72 -3.83 11.30
CA ARG A 131 -20.45 -2.56 11.17
C ARG A 131 -21.56 -2.47 12.22
N TRP A 132 -21.66 -1.31 12.84
CA TRP A 132 -22.81 -0.98 13.70
C TRP A 132 -24.09 -0.88 12.88
N ALA A 133 -25.16 -1.48 13.38
CA ALA A 133 -26.50 -1.14 12.92
C ALA A 133 -26.87 0.27 13.40
N PRO A 134 -27.69 1.02 12.63
CA PRO A 134 -28.07 2.39 12.99
C PRO A 134 -28.78 2.52 14.34
N ASP A 135 -29.43 1.46 14.81
CA ASP A 135 -30.12 1.40 16.12
C ASP A 135 -29.16 1.35 17.32
N GLY A 136 -27.86 1.06 17.08
CA GLY A 136 -26.86 0.90 18.14
C GLY A 136 -27.05 -0.35 19.01
N ALA A 137 -28.03 -1.19 18.71
CA ALA A 137 -28.32 -2.41 19.44
C ALA A 137 -27.71 -3.67 18.83
N HIS A 138 -27.34 -3.61 17.56
CA HIS A 138 -26.81 -4.70 16.77
C HIS A 138 -25.50 -4.33 16.06
N ILE A 139 -24.68 -5.35 15.79
CA ILE A 139 -23.48 -5.25 14.97
C ILE A 139 -23.47 -6.40 13.95
N ALA A 140 -23.33 -6.08 12.66
CA ALA A 140 -23.03 -7.08 11.64
C ALA A 140 -21.53 -7.39 11.63
N LEU A 141 -21.18 -8.67 11.60
CA LEU A 141 -19.81 -9.20 11.60
C LEU A 141 -19.55 -9.97 10.31
N LEU A 142 -18.31 -9.89 9.81
CA LEU A 142 -17.76 -10.84 8.85
C LEU A 142 -16.86 -11.83 9.59
N MET A 143 -17.27 -13.10 9.59
CA MET A 143 -16.55 -14.20 10.26
C MET A 143 -16.80 -15.49 9.49
N GLU A 144 -15.77 -16.35 9.37
CA GLU A 144 -15.95 -17.67 8.76
C GLU A 144 -16.92 -18.56 9.55
N GLU A 145 -17.52 -19.51 8.86
CA GLU A 145 -18.30 -20.57 9.53
C GLU A 145 -17.37 -21.42 10.41
N PRO A 146 -17.88 -21.91 11.55
CA PRO A 146 -17.15 -22.85 12.38
C PRO A 146 -16.68 -24.06 11.56
N LYS A 147 -15.44 -24.50 11.81
CA LYS A 147 -14.90 -25.67 11.13
C LYS A 147 -15.68 -26.91 11.57
N PRO A 148 -16.26 -27.72 10.65
CA PRO A 148 -16.97 -28.94 10.97
C PRO A 148 -16.11 -29.90 11.79
N GLU A 149 -16.70 -30.60 12.75
CA GLU A 149 -15.97 -31.58 13.60
C GLU A 149 -15.27 -32.67 12.77
N ALA A 150 -15.92 -33.14 11.71
CA ALA A 150 -15.33 -34.12 10.79
C ALA A 150 -14.04 -33.58 10.14
N GLN A 151 -14.01 -32.31 9.76
CA GLN A 151 -12.81 -31.68 9.21
C GLN A 151 -11.73 -31.52 10.30
N GLN A 152 -12.10 -31.11 11.52
CA GLN A 152 -11.15 -31.02 12.63
C GLN A 152 -10.51 -32.37 12.97
N THR A 153 -11.30 -33.44 12.92
CA THR A 153 -10.82 -34.81 13.12
C THR A 153 -9.85 -35.23 12.01
N ARG A 154 -10.22 -35.03 10.73
CA ARG A 154 -9.34 -35.30 9.58
C ARG A 154 -8.01 -34.57 9.69
N GLU A 155 -8.01 -33.28 10.03
CA GLU A 155 -6.77 -32.51 10.21
C GLU A 155 -5.91 -33.04 11.36
N LYS A 156 -6.53 -33.44 12.48
CA LYS A 156 -5.82 -34.06 13.60
C LYS A 156 -5.16 -35.39 13.18
N ASP A 157 -5.85 -36.18 12.39
CA ASP A 157 -5.40 -37.49 11.94
C ASP A 157 -4.48 -37.39 10.72
N LYS A 158 -4.19 -36.19 10.19
CA LYS A 158 -3.43 -35.94 8.96
C LYS A 158 -4.07 -36.50 7.69
N ASP A 159 -5.37 -36.79 7.72
CA ASP A 159 -6.22 -37.13 6.58
C ASP A 159 -6.94 -35.87 6.08
N ASP A 160 -6.17 -34.81 5.78
CA ASP A 160 -6.64 -33.44 5.58
C ASP A 160 -6.55 -32.96 4.12
N ALA A 161 -6.42 -33.88 3.17
CA ALA A 161 -6.55 -33.56 1.75
C ALA A 161 -7.94 -32.94 1.48
N ARG A 162 -7.96 -31.85 0.72
CA ARG A 162 -9.18 -31.10 0.41
C ARG A 162 -9.36 -30.87 -1.09
N VAL A 163 -10.58 -30.76 -1.51
CA VAL A 163 -10.92 -30.31 -2.87
C VAL A 163 -10.95 -28.78 -2.86
N ALA A 164 -10.03 -28.19 -3.64
CA ALA A 164 -9.93 -26.74 -3.78
C ALA A 164 -11.29 -26.13 -4.16
N GLU A 165 -11.57 -24.92 -3.69
CA GLU A 165 -12.82 -24.16 -3.83
C GLU A 165 -14.05 -24.78 -3.14
N LYS A 166 -14.29 -26.09 -3.32
CA LYS A 166 -15.47 -26.75 -2.76
C LYS A 166 -15.43 -26.83 -1.23
N GLU A 167 -14.24 -27.03 -0.68
CA GLU A 167 -14.02 -27.16 0.75
C GLU A 167 -13.39 -25.91 1.38
N ASP A 168 -13.22 -24.84 0.59
CA ASP A 168 -12.72 -23.57 1.09
C ASP A 168 -13.79 -22.89 1.94
N ARG A 169 -13.42 -22.56 3.18
CA ARG A 169 -14.28 -21.82 4.10
C ARG A 169 -14.28 -20.34 3.71
N ARG A 170 -15.45 -19.71 3.82
CA ARG A 170 -15.64 -18.31 3.46
C ARG A 170 -16.31 -17.55 4.61
N ALA A 171 -16.00 -16.26 4.70
CA ALA A 171 -16.67 -15.38 5.65
C ALA A 171 -18.17 -15.27 5.32
N ARG A 172 -18.98 -15.26 6.39
CA ARG A 172 -20.42 -15.04 6.37
C ARG A 172 -20.75 -13.78 7.14
N ILE A 173 -21.92 -13.24 6.88
CA ILE A 173 -22.47 -12.17 7.71
C ILE A 173 -23.14 -12.81 8.93
N TRP A 174 -22.76 -12.33 10.11
CA TRP A 174 -23.34 -12.68 11.39
C TRP A 174 -23.90 -11.42 12.03
N ASP A 175 -24.96 -11.54 12.78
CA ASP A 175 -25.55 -10.48 13.57
C ASP A 175 -25.31 -10.76 15.06
N VAL A 176 -24.82 -9.78 15.80
CA VAL A 176 -24.65 -9.86 17.24
C VAL A 176 -25.47 -8.80 17.94
N ALA A 177 -26.34 -9.22 18.87
CA ALA A 177 -27.11 -8.33 19.76
C ALA A 177 -26.22 -7.90 20.94
N ILE A 178 -25.98 -6.59 21.08
CA ILE A 178 -25.05 -6.05 22.08
C ILE A 178 -25.48 -6.39 23.52
N ALA A 179 -26.77 -6.25 23.83
CA ALA A 179 -27.28 -6.45 25.20
C ALA A 179 -27.23 -7.90 25.72
N SER A 180 -27.34 -8.89 24.81
CA SER A 180 -27.40 -10.30 25.17
C SER A 180 -26.20 -11.11 24.72
N HIS A 181 -25.33 -10.53 23.90
CA HIS A 181 -24.21 -11.20 23.21
C HIS A 181 -24.67 -12.37 22.32
N ALA A 182 -25.95 -12.45 21.99
CA ALA A 182 -26.48 -13.49 21.12
C ALA A 182 -25.99 -13.28 19.70
N ILE A 183 -25.42 -14.33 19.10
CA ILE A 183 -24.86 -14.31 17.73
C ILE A 183 -25.71 -15.19 16.84
N ARG A 184 -26.17 -14.66 15.71
CA ARG A 184 -26.97 -15.34 14.71
C ARG A 184 -26.29 -15.24 13.34
N GLN A 185 -26.16 -16.36 12.63
CA GLN A 185 -25.74 -16.35 11.23
C GLN A 185 -26.84 -15.74 10.36
N VAL A 186 -26.47 -14.78 9.50
CA VAL A 186 -27.40 -14.10 8.60
C VAL A 186 -27.32 -14.73 7.22
N THR A 187 -26.13 -14.96 6.66
CA THR A 187 -25.96 -15.46 5.31
C THR A 187 -25.39 -16.87 5.26
N THR A 188 -25.86 -17.65 4.27
CA THR A 188 -25.39 -19.03 3.99
C THR A 188 -24.85 -19.19 2.55
N ALA A 189 -25.07 -18.18 1.69
CA ALA A 189 -24.63 -18.22 0.29
C ALA A 189 -23.09 -18.20 0.18
N SER A 190 -22.54 -18.95 -0.76
CA SER A 190 -21.09 -19.14 -0.95
C SER A 190 -20.42 -17.97 -1.70
N TYR A 191 -20.68 -16.74 -1.27
CA TYR A 191 -19.98 -15.56 -1.76
C TYR A 191 -18.70 -15.30 -0.91
N ARG A 192 -17.66 -14.77 -1.57
CA ARG A 192 -16.56 -14.11 -0.87
C ARG A 192 -16.96 -12.66 -0.62
N ILE A 193 -17.22 -12.30 0.64
CA ILE A 193 -17.70 -10.97 1.02
C ILE A 193 -16.50 -10.08 1.35
N GLY A 194 -16.38 -8.93 0.67
CA GLY A 194 -15.31 -7.96 0.87
C GLY A 194 -15.70 -6.82 1.81
N GLN A 195 -16.90 -6.25 1.63
CA GLN A 195 -17.36 -5.10 2.41
C GLN A 195 -18.85 -5.19 2.71
N ILE A 196 -19.25 -4.67 3.88
CA ILE A 196 -20.66 -4.55 4.31
C ILE A 196 -20.93 -3.15 4.86
N GLU A 197 -22.14 -2.64 4.65
CA GLU A 197 -22.62 -1.37 5.22
C GLU A 197 -24.15 -1.44 5.42
N PHE A 198 -24.66 -1.01 6.56
CA PHE A 198 -26.11 -0.95 6.78
C PHE A 198 -26.75 0.20 6.00
N THR A 199 -27.97 -0.02 5.51
CA THR A 199 -28.84 1.08 5.11
C THR A 199 -29.26 1.90 6.33
N PRO A 200 -29.66 3.16 6.17
CA PRO A 200 -30.11 3.99 7.30
C PRO A 200 -31.31 3.42 8.06
N ALA A 201 -32.13 2.58 7.41
CA ALA A 201 -33.24 1.89 8.06
C ALA A 201 -32.79 0.71 8.95
N GLY A 202 -31.59 0.17 8.74
CA GLY A 202 -31.02 -0.93 9.52
C GLY A 202 -31.56 -2.33 9.19
N ASP A 203 -32.50 -2.45 8.28
CA ASP A 203 -33.16 -3.70 7.90
C ASP A 203 -32.43 -4.44 6.75
N THR A 204 -31.53 -3.76 6.08
CA THR A 204 -30.75 -4.29 4.96
C THR A 204 -29.30 -3.85 5.04
N LEU A 205 -28.43 -4.63 4.37
CA LEU A 205 -27.01 -4.32 4.16
C LEU A 205 -26.74 -4.16 2.67
N ILE A 206 -25.89 -3.20 2.33
CA ILE A 206 -25.20 -3.16 1.06
C ILE A 206 -23.92 -3.97 1.20
N VAL A 207 -23.67 -4.86 0.24
CA VAL A 207 -22.58 -5.85 0.32
C VAL A 207 -21.82 -5.88 -1.00
N ALA A 208 -20.50 -5.75 -0.93
CA ALA A 208 -19.62 -6.08 -2.04
C ALA A 208 -19.15 -7.53 -1.90
N ALA A 209 -19.38 -8.34 -2.91
CA ALA A 209 -19.03 -9.76 -2.86
C ALA A 209 -18.74 -10.35 -4.25
N SER A 210 -17.88 -11.38 -4.30
CA SER A 210 -17.59 -12.17 -5.50
C SER A 210 -18.17 -13.58 -5.37
N ALA A 211 -18.79 -14.05 -6.44
CA ALA A 211 -19.34 -15.41 -6.52
C ALA A 211 -18.26 -16.44 -6.92
N ARG A 212 -17.24 -16.03 -7.65
CA ARG A 212 -16.16 -16.88 -8.19
C ARG A 212 -14.79 -16.34 -7.79
N PRO A 213 -14.40 -16.45 -6.50
CA PRO A 213 -13.26 -15.74 -5.96
C PRO A 213 -11.88 -16.17 -6.49
N LEU A 214 -11.74 -17.32 -7.12
CA LEU A 214 -10.49 -17.69 -7.80
C LEU A 214 -10.35 -17.03 -9.18
N GLU A 215 -11.46 -16.94 -9.92
CA GLU A 215 -11.47 -16.30 -11.23
C GLU A 215 -11.70 -14.78 -11.13
N ASP A 216 -12.59 -14.37 -10.20
CA ASP A 216 -13.08 -12.99 -10.09
C ASP A 216 -12.63 -12.33 -8.77
N ARG A 217 -11.47 -12.66 -8.26
CA ARG A 217 -10.99 -12.16 -6.97
C ARG A 217 -11.03 -10.62 -6.85
N PHE A 218 -10.77 -9.92 -7.95
CA PHE A 218 -10.81 -8.48 -8.01
C PHE A 218 -12.13 -7.93 -8.54
N ASN A 219 -13.03 -8.79 -8.98
CA ASN A 219 -14.32 -8.41 -9.55
C ASN A 219 -15.43 -8.72 -8.55
N GLU A 220 -15.82 -7.71 -7.78
CA GLU A 220 -16.93 -7.81 -6.84
C GLU A 220 -18.19 -7.20 -7.45
N SER A 221 -19.34 -7.79 -7.14
CA SER A 221 -20.66 -7.25 -7.43
C SER A 221 -21.26 -6.61 -6.18
N ILE A 222 -22.18 -5.69 -6.38
CA ILE A 222 -22.88 -5.02 -5.28
C ILE A 222 -24.26 -5.65 -5.11
N PHE A 223 -24.58 -6.03 -3.88
CA PHE A 223 -25.83 -6.65 -3.51
C PHE A 223 -26.53 -5.86 -2.39
N ILE A 224 -27.86 -5.96 -2.36
CA ILE A 224 -28.65 -5.78 -1.12
C ILE A 224 -28.79 -7.15 -0.46
N VAL A 225 -28.52 -7.19 0.83
CA VAL A 225 -28.72 -8.37 1.67
C VAL A 225 -29.72 -8.04 2.78
N ALA A 226 -30.83 -8.76 2.83
CA ALA A 226 -31.80 -8.58 3.90
C ALA A 226 -31.21 -9.06 5.23
N ALA A 227 -31.19 -8.21 6.27
CA ALA A 227 -30.61 -8.54 7.55
C ALA A 227 -31.34 -9.67 8.29
N GLN A 228 -32.61 -9.91 7.93
CA GLN A 228 -33.46 -10.92 8.54
C GLN A 228 -33.15 -12.35 8.05
N ASP A 229 -33.05 -12.56 6.73
CA ASP A 229 -32.94 -13.88 6.10
C ASP A 229 -31.69 -14.08 5.25
N GLY A 230 -30.85 -13.06 5.12
CA GLY A 230 -29.57 -13.15 4.42
C GLY A 230 -29.68 -13.32 2.90
N ARG A 231 -30.82 -13.02 2.30
CA ARG A 231 -31.05 -13.15 0.85
C ARG A 231 -30.30 -12.06 0.08
N PHE A 232 -29.44 -12.48 -0.85
CA PHE A 232 -28.73 -11.59 -1.77
C PHE A 232 -29.61 -11.19 -2.95
N THR A 233 -29.69 -9.90 -3.20
CA THR A 233 -30.34 -9.33 -4.39
C THR A 233 -29.31 -8.45 -5.11
N PRO A 234 -28.93 -8.76 -6.36
CA PRO A 234 -27.91 -7.99 -7.07
C PRO A 234 -28.43 -6.58 -7.41
N ILE A 235 -27.54 -5.58 -7.26
CA ILE A 235 -27.79 -4.19 -7.66
C ILE A 235 -26.95 -3.83 -8.87
N ALA A 236 -25.64 -4.17 -8.84
CA ALA A 236 -24.70 -3.82 -9.87
C ALA A 236 -23.63 -4.88 -10.03
N GLU A 237 -23.20 -5.06 -11.28
CA GLU A 237 -22.07 -5.89 -11.68
C GLU A 237 -21.06 -4.96 -12.38
N PRO A 238 -20.10 -4.38 -11.63
CA PRO A 238 -19.05 -3.54 -12.20
C PRO A 238 -18.22 -4.31 -13.24
N ARG A 239 -17.79 -3.61 -14.27
CA ARG A 239 -16.84 -4.16 -15.24
C ARG A 239 -15.42 -3.97 -14.73
N GLY A 240 -14.82 -5.01 -14.22
CA GLY A 240 -13.47 -4.98 -13.66
C GLY A 240 -13.44 -4.71 -12.14
N PRO A 241 -12.26 -4.58 -11.57
CA PRO A 241 -12.07 -4.49 -10.12
C PRO A 241 -12.76 -3.25 -9.53
N MET A 242 -13.30 -3.44 -8.33
CA MET A 242 -13.94 -2.41 -7.54
C MET A 242 -13.11 -2.10 -6.30
N GLY A 243 -12.98 -0.82 -5.97
CA GLY A 243 -12.50 -0.40 -4.66
C GLY A 243 -13.65 -0.26 -3.65
N GLY A 244 -13.36 0.31 -2.48
CA GLY A 244 -14.35 0.50 -1.44
C GLY A 244 -15.57 1.31 -1.89
N PHE A 245 -16.69 1.09 -1.22
CA PHE A 245 -17.92 1.83 -1.44
C PHE A 245 -18.39 2.56 -0.17
N SER A 246 -19.26 3.54 -0.33
CA SER A 246 -20.02 4.16 0.76
C SER A 246 -21.44 4.49 0.34
N LEU A 247 -22.38 4.40 1.27
CA LEU A 247 -23.78 4.70 1.04
C LEU A 247 -24.08 6.16 1.36
N SER A 248 -24.90 6.84 0.52
CA SER A 248 -25.35 8.19 0.81
C SER A 248 -26.18 8.25 2.11
N PRO A 249 -26.18 9.39 2.85
CA PRO A 249 -26.91 9.50 4.11
C PRO A 249 -28.41 9.26 3.99
N ASP A 250 -28.99 9.47 2.80
CA ASP A 250 -30.40 9.18 2.53
C ASP A 250 -30.66 7.72 2.09
N GLY A 251 -29.62 6.89 2.01
CA GLY A 251 -29.71 5.48 1.63
C GLY A 251 -30.04 5.21 0.17
N ARG A 252 -29.99 6.21 -0.71
CA ARG A 252 -30.47 6.08 -2.10
C ARG A 252 -29.38 5.82 -3.13
N THR A 253 -28.15 6.20 -2.84
CA THR A 253 -27.03 6.16 -3.78
C THR A 253 -25.79 5.52 -3.16
N ILE A 254 -25.19 4.58 -3.86
CA ILE A 254 -23.89 4.00 -3.51
C ILE A 254 -22.85 4.73 -4.33
N ALA A 255 -21.83 5.28 -3.68
CA ALA A 255 -20.61 5.73 -4.31
C ALA A 255 -19.54 4.64 -4.16
N TYR A 256 -18.91 4.22 -5.23
CA TYR A 256 -17.86 3.19 -5.20
C TYR A 256 -16.74 3.54 -6.16
N ILE A 257 -15.54 3.08 -5.87
CA ILE A 257 -14.40 3.28 -6.75
C ILE A 257 -14.43 2.17 -7.80
N CYS A 258 -14.58 2.55 -9.07
CA CYS A 258 -14.79 1.62 -10.18
C CYS A 258 -13.61 1.64 -11.15
N ALA A 259 -13.35 0.52 -11.81
CA ALA A 259 -12.49 0.50 -12.99
C ALA A 259 -13.19 1.26 -14.14
N ARG A 260 -12.40 1.98 -14.93
CA ARG A 260 -12.91 2.60 -16.15
C ARG A 260 -13.02 1.54 -17.22
N VAL A 261 -14.24 1.31 -17.73
CA VAL A 261 -14.56 0.24 -18.68
C VAL A 261 -14.20 -1.12 -18.06
N ASP A 262 -13.17 -1.79 -18.52
CA ASP A 262 -12.64 -3.07 -18.08
C ASP A 262 -11.17 -2.95 -17.60
N GLY A 263 -10.82 -1.80 -17.00
CA GLY A 263 -9.44 -1.51 -16.56
C GLY A 263 -8.95 -2.43 -15.44
N PRO A 264 -7.62 -2.53 -15.25
CA PRO A 264 -7.01 -3.49 -14.32
C PRO A 264 -7.08 -3.05 -12.85
N SER A 265 -7.47 -1.82 -12.60
CA SER A 265 -7.54 -1.26 -11.26
C SER A 265 -8.69 -0.27 -11.13
N PRO A 266 -9.24 -0.10 -9.93
CA PRO A 266 -10.17 0.98 -9.63
C PRO A 266 -9.53 2.33 -9.96
N HIS A 267 -10.29 3.23 -10.58
CA HIS A 267 -9.78 4.52 -11.02
C HIS A 267 -10.76 5.66 -10.79
N ASP A 268 -12.02 5.50 -11.25
CA ASP A 268 -13.02 6.54 -11.18
C ASP A 268 -13.92 6.37 -9.95
N LEU A 269 -14.56 7.45 -9.52
CA LEU A 269 -15.69 7.37 -8.62
C LEU A 269 -16.97 7.15 -9.44
N CYS A 270 -17.67 6.07 -9.15
CA CYS A 270 -18.94 5.71 -9.75
C CYS A 270 -20.10 5.91 -8.77
N LEU A 271 -21.27 6.24 -9.30
CA LEU A 271 -22.51 6.32 -8.54
C LEU A 271 -23.50 5.27 -9.06
N GLN A 272 -24.08 4.49 -8.14
CA GLN A 272 -25.07 3.46 -8.39
C GLN A 272 -26.33 3.71 -7.56
N PRO A 273 -27.51 3.85 -8.17
CA PRO A 273 -28.76 3.90 -7.40
C PRO A 273 -29.02 2.58 -6.68
N VAL A 274 -29.39 2.63 -5.39
CA VAL A 274 -29.74 1.44 -4.58
C VAL A 274 -30.97 0.73 -5.15
N ALA A 275 -31.90 1.46 -5.75
CA ALA A 275 -33.08 0.90 -6.42
C ALA A 275 -32.74 0.13 -7.73
N GLY A 276 -31.50 0.05 -8.11
CA GLY A 276 -31.04 -0.52 -9.38
C GLY A 276 -31.00 0.50 -10.50
N GLY A 277 -30.61 0.05 -11.70
CA GLY A 277 -30.39 0.92 -12.86
C GLY A 277 -28.92 1.03 -13.23
N ALA A 278 -28.58 1.89 -14.21
CA ALA A 278 -27.22 2.04 -14.70
C ALA A 278 -26.36 2.84 -13.73
N ALA A 279 -25.17 2.32 -13.42
CA ALA A 279 -24.12 3.09 -12.76
C ALA A 279 -23.57 4.17 -13.71
N ARG A 280 -23.10 5.29 -13.15
CA ARG A 280 -22.42 6.34 -13.92
C ARG A 280 -21.08 6.70 -13.31
N SER A 281 -20.05 6.86 -14.11
CA SER A 281 -18.80 7.46 -13.67
C SER A 281 -19.03 8.95 -13.36
N LEU A 282 -18.64 9.36 -12.15
CA LEU A 282 -18.73 10.75 -11.71
C LEU A 282 -17.46 11.54 -12.08
N THR A 283 -16.30 10.93 -12.00
CA THR A 283 -15.01 11.63 -12.07
C THR A 283 -14.22 11.36 -13.35
N GLY A 284 -14.63 10.37 -14.15
CA GLY A 284 -13.86 9.94 -15.30
C GLY A 284 -13.61 10.99 -16.37
N ALA A 285 -14.60 11.85 -16.62
CA ALA A 285 -14.49 12.93 -17.61
C ALA A 285 -13.91 14.23 -17.03
N THR A 286 -14.00 14.44 -15.71
CA THR A 286 -13.68 15.73 -15.07
C THR A 286 -12.35 15.75 -14.35
N ILE A 287 -12.00 14.64 -13.67
CA ILE A 287 -10.78 14.52 -12.87
C ILE A 287 -9.71 13.71 -13.60
N ASP A 288 -10.10 12.60 -14.22
CA ASP A 288 -9.21 11.64 -14.90
C ASP A 288 -7.97 11.28 -14.07
N ARG A 289 -8.18 11.00 -12.79
CA ARG A 289 -7.14 10.58 -11.83
C ARG A 289 -7.73 9.55 -10.87
N PRO A 290 -6.91 8.62 -10.34
CA PRO A 290 -7.39 7.61 -9.40
C PRO A 290 -7.96 8.24 -8.13
N VAL A 291 -9.17 7.82 -7.79
CA VAL A 291 -9.80 8.09 -6.50
C VAL A 291 -9.46 6.91 -5.58
N ASN A 292 -8.86 7.18 -4.42
CA ASN A 292 -8.43 6.13 -3.48
C ASN A 292 -9.41 5.96 -2.31
N GLN A 293 -10.14 7.02 -1.97
CA GLN A 293 -11.13 7.03 -0.89
C GLN A 293 -12.26 7.98 -1.25
N ALA A 294 -13.50 7.61 -0.93
CA ALA A 294 -14.67 8.47 -1.09
C ALA A 294 -15.58 8.34 0.13
N THR A 295 -16.04 9.47 0.66
CA THR A 295 -16.95 9.53 1.81
C THR A 295 -18.00 10.61 1.57
N TRP A 296 -19.28 10.28 1.75
CA TRP A 296 -20.37 11.24 1.64
C TRP A 296 -20.28 12.31 2.73
N ILE A 297 -20.47 13.56 2.33
CA ILE A 297 -20.64 14.73 3.22
C ILE A 297 -22.13 14.94 3.49
N ASP A 298 -22.90 14.90 2.43
CA ASP A 298 -24.36 14.96 2.38
C ASP A 298 -24.84 14.20 1.13
N SER A 299 -26.14 14.21 0.83
CA SER A 299 -26.68 13.50 -0.36
C SER A 299 -26.29 14.09 -1.71
N ARG A 300 -25.47 15.16 -1.76
CA ARG A 300 -25.07 15.87 -3.00
C ARG A 300 -23.56 16.01 -3.18
N THR A 301 -22.79 15.83 -2.13
CA THR A 301 -21.34 16.06 -2.15
C THR A 301 -20.59 14.95 -1.45
N LEU A 302 -19.38 14.65 -1.96
CA LEU A 302 -18.46 13.70 -1.37
C LEU A 302 -17.10 14.37 -1.11
N ALA A 303 -16.41 13.92 -0.07
CA ALA A 303 -14.99 14.13 0.08
C ALA A 303 -14.25 12.93 -0.52
N ILE A 304 -13.25 13.20 -1.35
CA ILE A 304 -12.49 12.18 -2.07
C ILE A 304 -10.99 12.40 -1.91
N SER A 305 -10.22 11.33 -1.93
CA SER A 305 -8.76 11.36 -2.05
C SER A 305 -8.36 11.01 -3.47
N VAL A 306 -7.59 11.88 -4.10
CA VAL A 306 -7.22 11.80 -5.52
C VAL A 306 -5.70 11.73 -5.66
N ALA A 307 -5.19 10.72 -6.38
CA ALA A 307 -3.78 10.59 -6.70
C ALA A 307 -3.41 11.47 -7.91
N ARG A 308 -2.39 12.33 -7.75
CA ARG A 308 -1.90 13.25 -8.79
C ARG A 308 -0.37 13.19 -8.87
N GLY A 309 0.17 12.36 -9.75
CA GLY A 309 1.61 12.12 -9.84
C GLY A 309 2.17 11.65 -8.48
N PHE A 310 3.18 12.33 -7.96
CA PHE A 310 3.74 12.03 -6.63
C PHE A 310 2.86 12.50 -5.46
N GLN A 311 1.87 13.35 -5.70
CA GLN A 311 1.04 13.93 -4.65
C GLN A 311 -0.32 13.25 -4.54
N THR A 312 -0.97 13.47 -3.40
CA THR A 312 -2.36 13.11 -3.15
C THR A 312 -3.08 14.36 -2.66
N SER A 313 -4.27 14.64 -3.21
CA SER A 313 -5.14 15.72 -2.77
C SER A 313 -6.41 15.17 -2.12
N VAL A 314 -6.95 15.88 -1.14
CA VAL A 314 -8.32 15.65 -0.64
C VAL A 314 -9.20 16.76 -1.23
N GLU A 315 -10.27 16.35 -1.92
CA GLU A 315 -11.13 17.23 -2.70
C GLU A 315 -12.61 17.05 -2.32
N ILE A 316 -13.40 18.08 -2.49
CA ILE A 316 -14.86 18.00 -2.42
C ILE A 316 -15.38 17.90 -3.85
N VAL A 317 -16.18 16.88 -4.15
CA VAL A 317 -16.78 16.66 -5.46
C VAL A 317 -18.31 16.70 -5.37
N GLY A 318 -18.95 17.47 -6.26
CA GLY A 318 -20.40 17.51 -6.42
C GLY A 318 -20.91 16.39 -7.32
N LEU A 319 -22.25 16.20 -7.36
CA LEU A 319 -22.88 15.21 -8.26
C LEU A 319 -22.74 15.57 -9.76
N ASP A 320 -22.27 16.75 -10.09
CA ASP A 320 -21.86 17.20 -11.44
C ASP A 320 -20.44 16.72 -11.83
N GLY A 321 -19.72 16.11 -10.89
CA GLY A 321 -18.35 15.63 -11.08
C GLY A 321 -17.27 16.71 -10.98
N LEU A 322 -17.65 17.97 -10.71
CA LEU A 322 -16.68 19.03 -10.50
C LEU A 322 -16.10 18.94 -9.08
N SER A 323 -14.80 18.96 -8.96
CA SER A 323 -14.12 18.88 -7.68
C SER A 323 -13.32 20.13 -7.37
N GLN A 324 -13.12 20.37 -6.08
CA GLN A 324 -12.26 21.44 -5.57
C GLN A 324 -11.39 20.88 -4.42
N PRO A 325 -10.07 21.06 -4.47
CA PRO A 325 -9.19 20.68 -3.37
C PRO A 325 -9.57 21.42 -2.08
N ILE A 326 -9.50 20.72 -0.95
CA ILE A 326 -9.61 21.37 0.37
C ILE A 326 -8.31 22.17 0.58
N PRO A 327 -8.39 23.51 0.69
CA PRO A 327 -7.19 24.33 0.72
C PRO A 327 -6.43 24.19 2.04
N GLY A 328 -5.09 24.25 1.96
CA GLY A 328 -4.20 24.32 3.11
C GLY A 328 -4.04 23.02 3.90
N LEU A 329 -4.29 21.86 3.28
CA LEU A 329 -3.79 20.58 3.79
C LEU A 329 -2.29 20.53 3.54
N GLY A 330 -1.50 20.29 4.59
CA GLY A 330 -0.05 20.17 4.49
C GLY A 330 0.41 18.76 4.18
N GLY A 331 1.59 18.64 3.53
CA GLY A 331 2.21 17.36 3.20
C GLY A 331 1.49 16.58 2.12
N ASN A 332 1.54 15.25 2.20
CA ASN A 332 0.91 14.34 1.25
C ASN A 332 -0.12 13.45 2.01
N PRO A 333 -1.41 13.81 2.01
CA PRO A 333 -2.44 13.08 2.75
C PRO A 333 -2.58 11.62 2.28
N SER A 334 -2.48 10.66 3.21
CA SER A 334 -2.63 9.22 2.93
C SER A 334 -3.98 8.64 3.36
N ALA A 335 -4.60 9.21 4.38
CA ALA A 335 -5.92 8.86 4.88
C ALA A 335 -6.59 10.10 5.46
N PHE A 336 -7.94 10.16 5.43
CA PHE A 336 -8.67 11.26 6.02
C PHE A 336 -10.03 10.83 6.57
N ALA A 337 -10.55 11.62 7.51
CA ALA A 337 -11.94 11.65 7.93
C ALA A 337 -12.41 13.10 7.95
N ARG A 338 -13.70 13.34 7.67
CA ARG A 338 -14.28 14.68 7.64
C ARG A 338 -15.54 14.74 8.50
N ALA A 339 -15.59 15.70 9.39
CA ALA A 339 -16.77 16.01 10.19
C ALA A 339 -17.79 16.86 9.39
N SER A 340 -19.06 16.84 9.81
CA SER A 340 -20.14 17.59 9.14
C SER A 340 -19.97 19.11 9.20
N ASP A 341 -19.20 19.65 10.16
CA ASP A 341 -18.85 21.07 10.25
C ASP A 341 -17.70 21.48 9.30
N GLY A 342 -17.14 20.54 8.56
CA GLY A 342 -16.05 20.77 7.62
C GLY A 342 -14.66 20.57 8.19
N THR A 343 -14.52 20.23 9.47
CA THR A 343 -13.23 19.85 10.06
C THR A 343 -12.72 18.56 9.43
N VAL A 344 -11.43 18.53 9.04
CA VAL A 344 -10.77 17.35 8.46
C VAL A 344 -9.69 16.88 9.42
N ALA A 345 -9.73 15.61 9.79
CA ALA A 345 -8.62 14.87 10.37
C ALA A 345 -7.94 14.08 9.26
N TYR A 346 -6.63 14.16 9.14
CA TYR A 346 -5.92 13.44 8.09
C TYR A 346 -4.52 13.02 8.53
N VAL A 347 -4.05 11.92 7.97
CA VAL A 347 -2.66 11.46 8.13
C VAL A 347 -1.86 12.00 6.97
N SER A 348 -0.73 12.61 7.26
CA SER A 348 0.16 13.11 6.22
C SER A 348 1.61 12.74 6.50
N GLU A 349 2.31 12.36 5.44
CA GLU A 349 3.75 12.10 5.40
C GLU A 349 4.36 12.71 4.14
N THR A 350 5.69 12.71 4.08
CA THR A 350 6.47 12.98 2.87
C THR A 350 7.70 12.08 2.86
N ALA A 351 8.49 12.14 1.82
CA ALA A 351 9.77 11.40 1.76
C ALA A 351 10.71 11.70 2.94
N THR A 352 10.53 12.86 3.59
CA THR A 352 11.38 13.32 4.71
C THR A 352 10.66 13.48 6.04
N SER A 353 9.33 13.35 6.05
CA SER A 353 8.49 13.47 7.25
C SER A 353 7.72 12.20 7.48
N ALA A 354 7.88 11.59 8.64
CA ALA A 354 7.11 10.41 9.03
C ALA A 354 5.62 10.75 9.25
N PRO A 355 4.70 9.75 9.20
CA PRO A 355 3.28 9.99 9.33
C PRO A 355 2.90 10.62 10.67
N GLU A 356 2.13 11.71 10.63
CA GLU A 356 1.50 12.31 11.80
C GLU A 356 0.03 12.60 11.52
N LEU A 357 -0.77 12.68 12.59
CA LEU A 357 -2.17 13.08 12.51
C LEU A 357 -2.26 14.61 12.51
N TRP A 358 -3.05 15.14 11.58
CA TRP A 358 -3.28 16.56 11.38
C TRP A 358 -4.76 16.88 11.50
N ILE A 359 -5.06 18.08 11.97
CA ILE A 359 -6.42 18.65 11.98
C ILE A 359 -6.42 19.95 11.18
N LYS A 360 -7.46 20.09 10.35
CA LYS A 360 -7.77 21.30 9.57
C LYS A 360 -9.23 21.69 9.80
N ALA A 361 -9.47 22.68 10.63
CA ALA A 361 -10.78 23.30 10.77
C ALA A 361 -11.04 24.32 9.64
N PRO A 362 -12.28 24.59 9.24
CA PRO A 362 -12.62 25.64 8.29
C PRO A 362 -12.04 26.99 8.73
N GLY A 363 -11.43 27.72 7.79
CA GLY A 363 -10.84 29.03 8.06
C GLY A 363 -9.54 29.05 8.88
N ALA A 364 -9.15 27.94 9.52
CA ALA A 364 -7.92 27.85 10.31
C ALA A 364 -6.78 27.18 9.51
N PRO A 365 -5.49 27.40 9.82
CA PRO A 365 -4.39 26.62 9.26
C PRO A 365 -4.45 25.17 9.73
N ALA A 366 -3.94 24.26 8.91
CA ALA A 366 -3.73 22.87 9.33
C ALA A 366 -2.62 22.81 10.40
N ARG A 367 -2.78 21.92 11.38
CA ARG A 367 -1.79 21.70 12.44
C ARG A 367 -1.61 20.22 12.70
N ALA A 368 -0.36 19.78 12.90
CA ALA A 368 -0.08 18.46 13.45
C ALA A 368 -0.57 18.39 14.90
N VAL A 369 -1.21 17.28 15.25
CA VAL A 369 -1.76 17.04 16.60
C VAL A 369 -1.14 15.82 17.27
N THR A 370 -0.21 15.17 16.60
CA THR A 370 0.61 14.10 17.15
C THR A 370 2.09 14.35 16.85
N THR A 371 2.96 13.72 17.65
CA THR A 371 4.42 13.72 17.49
C THR A 371 4.95 12.31 17.73
N PHE A 372 4.24 11.30 17.21
CA PHE A 372 4.59 9.89 17.44
C PHE A 372 5.94 9.51 16.84
N ASN A 373 6.34 10.22 15.79
CA ASN A 373 7.54 9.97 15.03
C ASN A 373 8.61 11.07 15.21
N GLU A 374 8.58 11.86 16.29
CA GLU A 374 9.53 12.95 16.54
C GLU A 374 10.99 12.48 16.46
N ARG A 375 11.30 11.31 17.02
CA ARG A 375 12.65 10.74 16.96
C ARG A 375 13.09 10.39 15.54
N TRP A 376 12.12 10.14 14.66
CA TRP A 376 12.38 9.85 13.25
C TRP A 376 12.77 11.12 12.47
N THR A 377 12.13 12.28 12.75
CA THR A 377 12.37 13.54 12.04
C THR A 377 13.78 14.08 12.22
N SER A 378 14.51 13.64 13.26
CA SER A 378 15.92 13.96 13.48
C SER A 378 16.90 13.11 12.66
N ARG A 379 16.42 12.14 11.86
CA ARG A 379 17.27 11.27 11.04
C ARG A 379 17.73 11.98 9.77
N ALA A 380 18.93 11.61 9.30
CA ALA A 380 19.45 12.09 8.03
C ALA A 380 18.73 11.38 6.86
N VAL A 381 17.67 11.99 6.35
CA VAL A 381 16.95 11.56 5.15
C VAL A 381 17.13 12.60 4.04
N VAL A 382 17.10 12.14 2.80
CA VAL A 382 17.32 12.98 1.61
C VAL A 382 15.98 13.40 1.02
N ALA A 383 15.78 14.70 0.83
CA ALA A 383 14.61 15.21 0.10
C ALA A 383 14.71 14.88 -1.40
N PRO A 384 13.65 14.37 -2.03
CA PRO A 384 13.63 14.15 -3.45
C PRO A 384 13.56 15.47 -4.23
N GLU A 385 14.23 15.51 -5.38
CA GLU A 385 13.94 16.48 -6.44
C GLU A 385 12.94 15.85 -7.41
N PHE A 386 11.76 16.44 -7.56
CA PHE A 386 10.81 15.99 -8.57
C PHE A 386 11.24 16.55 -9.93
N VAL A 387 11.43 15.67 -10.89
CA VAL A 387 11.95 15.98 -12.22
C VAL A 387 11.07 15.37 -13.30
N THR A 388 11.14 15.93 -14.50
CA THR A 388 10.52 15.34 -15.69
C THR A 388 11.58 15.15 -16.75
N TYR A 389 11.58 13.98 -17.38
CA TYR A 389 12.39 13.72 -18.57
C TYR A 389 11.50 13.16 -19.69
N THR A 390 12.03 13.14 -20.90
CA THR A 390 11.27 12.70 -22.06
C THR A 390 11.72 11.29 -22.47
N SER A 391 10.78 10.38 -22.63
CA SER A 391 11.03 9.05 -23.19
C SER A 391 11.33 9.12 -24.68
N THR A 392 11.79 8.01 -25.26
CA THR A 392 12.25 7.94 -26.65
C THR A 392 11.18 8.28 -27.70
N ASP A 393 9.90 8.15 -27.33
CA ASP A 393 8.74 8.47 -28.17
C ASP A 393 8.12 9.85 -27.89
N GLY A 394 8.77 10.66 -27.05
CA GLY A 394 8.29 11.99 -26.67
C GLY A 394 7.39 12.01 -25.43
N THR A 395 7.07 10.86 -24.84
CA THR A 395 6.23 10.78 -23.62
C THR A 395 6.97 11.41 -22.43
N PRO A 396 6.36 12.38 -21.71
CA PRO A 396 6.95 12.94 -20.50
C PRO A 396 6.81 11.94 -19.33
N ILE A 397 7.91 11.71 -18.63
CA ILE A 397 7.97 10.81 -17.47
C ILE A 397 8.39 11.63 -16.25
N GLU A 398 7.52 11.67 -15.25
CA GLU A 398 7.82 12.27 -13.96
C GLU A 398 8.60 11.29 -13.08
N ALA A 399 9.62 11.78 -12.38
CA ALA A 399 10.45 10.97 -11.49
C ALA A 399 10.85 11.73 -10.24
N ALA A 400 11.17 11.03 -9.16
CA ALA A 400 11.84 11.58 -8.00
C ALA A 400 13.32 11.18 -8.02
N LEU A 401 14.19 12.16 -7.83
CA LEU A 401 15.64 11.98 -7.78
C LEU A 401 16.14 12.24 -6.35
N LEU A 402 16.71 11.21 -5.72
CA LEU A 402 17.51 11.40 -4.51
C LEU A 402 18.98 11.58 -4.90
N LYS A 403 19.60 12.68 -4.48
CA LYS A 403 21.03 12.92 -4.61
C LYS A 403 21.72 12.63 -3.27
N PRO A 404 22.89 11.98 -3.26
CA PRO A 404 23.59 11.71 -2.01
C PRO A 404 23.97 13.01 -1.29
N SER A 405 23.83 13.04 0.03
CA SER A 405 24.22 14.17 0.87
C SER A 405 25.61 13.96 1.48
N GLY A 406 26.42 15.03 1.51
CA GLY A 406 27.70 15.04 2.23
C GLY A 406 28.82 14.19 1.64
N VAL A 407 28.71 13.71 0.42
CA VAL A 407 29.66 12.82 -0.26
C VAL A 407 30.21 13.47 -1.53
N SER A 408 31.27 12.87 -2.08
CA SER A 408 31.98 13.24 -3.30
C SER A 408 31.11 13.87 -4.39
N ARG A 409 31.72 14.64 -5.27
CA ARG A 409 31.05 15.27 -6.42
C ARG A 409 30.56 14.23 -7.45
N PRO A 410 29.47 14.54 -8.20
CA PRO A 410 29.07 13.70 -9.32
C PRO A 410 30.19 13.58 -10.39
N PRO A 411 30.18 12.57 -11.27
CA PRO A 411 29.08 11.57 -11.41
C PRO A 411 29.14 10.48 -10.34
N TRP A 412 27.95 10.17 -9.76
CA TRP A 412 27.79 9.14 -8.73
C TRP A 412 27.44 7.77 -9.30
N PRO A 413 27.70 6.66 -8.58
CA PRO A 413 26.99 5.43 -8.87
C PRO A 413 25.49 5.71 -8.71
N ALA A 414 24.66 5.12 -9.59
CA ALA A 414 23.23 5.40 -9.57
C ALA A 414 22.40 4.13 -9.69
N VAL A 415 21.25 4.12 -9.03
CA VAL A 415 20.28 3.02 -9.08
C VAL A 415 18.92 3.56 -9.52
N ILE A 416 18.32 2.90 -10.51
CA ILE A 416 16.93 3.15 -10.90
C ILE A 416 16.05 2.14 -10.19
N LEU A 417 15.10 2.62 -9.41
CA LEU A 417 14.13 1.79 -8.68
C LEU A 417 12.76 1.89 -9.31
N VAL A 418 12.23 0.76 -9.78
CA VAL A 418 10.91 0.67 -10.41
C VAL A 418 9.90 0.17 -9.38
N HIS A 419 8.71 0.81 -9.33
CA HIS A 419 7.63 0.41 -8.41
C HIS A 419 6.94 -0.88 -8.84
N GLY A 420 6.16 -1.45 -7.93
CA GLY A 420 5.30 -2.60 -8.19
C GLY A 420 3.98 -2.21 -8.88
N GLY A 421 3.21 -3.18 -9.25
CA GLY A 421 1.93 -3.03 -9.94
C GLY A 421 1.85 -3.88 -11.20
N PRO A 422 1.88 -3.31 -12.42
CA PRO A 422 2.39 -1.99 -12.89
C PRO A 422 1.51 -0.78 -12.57
N THR A 423 0.27 -0.97 -12.17
CA THR A 423 -0.65 0.13 -11.86
C THR A 423 -0.38 0.80 -10.50
N GLY A 424 0.79 0.57 -9.89
CA GLY A 424 1.28 1.35 -8.78
C GLY A 424 1.79 2.74 -9.18
N ARG A 425 2.44 3.41 -8.25
CA ARG A 425 3.20 4.65 -8.46
C ARG A 425 4.17 4.90 -7.32
N TRP A 426 5.23 5.61 -7.57
CA TRP A 426 5.97 6.29 -6.53
C TRP A 426 5.19 7.54 -6.09
N ALA A 427 5.10 7.75 -4.79
CA ALA A 427 4.49 8.93 -4.19
C ALA A 427 5.53 9.69 -3.36
N ASP A 428 5.21 10.92 -2.96
CA ASP A 428 6.01 11.65 -1.97
C ASP A 428 5.81 11.01 -0.59
N SER A 429 6.54 9.94 -0.36
CA SER A 429 6.54 9.13 0.87
C SER A 429 7.93 8.56 1.12
N PHE A 430 8.18 8.14 2.35
CA PHE A 430 9.46 7.54 2.71
C PHE A 430 9.65 6.17 2.07
N GLU A 431 10.69 6.02 1.25
CA GLU A 431 11.10 4.75 0.67
C GLU A 431 12.45 4.30 1.24
N PRO A 432 12.47 3.25 2.09
CA PRO A 432 13.66 2.84 2.82
C PRO A 432 14.83 2.43 1.93
N TRP A 433 14.58 1.73 0.84
CA TRP A 433 15.62 1.22 -0.06
C TRP A 433 16.44 2.37 -0.67
N GLY A 434 15.80 3.35 -1.27
CA GLY A 434 16.51 4.46 -1.88
C GLY A 434 17.09 5.45 -0.88
N GLN A 435 16.44 5.66 0.26
CA GLN A 435 17.01 6.50 1.32
C GLN A 435 18.33 5.91 1.85
N LEU A 436 18.38 4.60 2.05
CA LEU A 436 19.60 3.90 2.46
C LEU A 436 20.69 3.95 1.39
N LEU A 437 20.34 3.84 0.11
CA LEU A 437 21.28 3.99 -1.00
C LEU A 437 21.82 5.43 -1.07
N ALA A 438 20.93 6.43 -0.99
CA ALA A 438 21.34 7.84 -1.01
C ALA A 438 22.28 8.18 0.17
N ALA A 439 22.00 7.66 1.37
CA ALA A 439 22.88 7.79 2.53
C ALA A 439 24.26 7.14 2.33
N ARG A 440 24.38 6.19 1.39
CA ARG A 440 25.63 5.51 1.02
C ARG A 440 26.34 6.11 -0.20
N GLY A 441 25.84 7.21 -0.74
CA GLY A 441 26.49 7.93 -1.85
C GLY A 441 26.01 7.53 -3.23
N TYR A 442 24.84 6.90 -3.37
CA TYR A 442 24.19 6.63 -4.63
C TYR A 442 23.22 7.74 -5.02
N ALA A 443 23.17 8.11 -6.28
CA ALA A 443 21.98 8.77 -6.82
C ALA A 443 20.88 7.71 -7.05
N VAL A 444 19.62 8.03 -6.71
CA VAL A 444 18.51 7.11 -6.90
C VAL A 444 17.41 7.80 -7.67
N LEU A 445 16.97 7.17 -8.77
CA LEU A 445 15.87 7.65 -9.60
C LEU A 445 14.65 6.74 -9.42
N TYR A 446 13.50 7.33 -9.16
CA TYR A 446 12.20 6.69 -9.03
C TYR A 446 11.26 7.15 -10.15
N PRO A 447 11.30 6.56 -11.34
CA PRO A 447 10.41 6.97 -12.42
C PRO A 447 9.00 6.41 -12.19
N ASN A 448 7.99 7.23 -12.47
CA ASN A 448 6.63 6.78 -12.69
C ASN A 448 6.48 6.50 -14.20
N VAL A 449 6.87 5.28 -14.59
CA VAL A 449 6.84 4.82 -15.99
C VAL A 449 5.40 4.72 -16.50
N ARG A 450 5.20 4.67 -17.83
CA ARG A 450 3.86 4.39 -18.40
C ARG A 450 3.27 3.12 -17.80
N GLY A 451 1.96 3.11 -17.57
CA GLY A 451 1.27 2.11 -16.74
C GLY A 451 1.03 2.57 -15.32
N SER A 452 1.80 3.56 -14.81
CA SER A 452 1.61 4.11 -13.46
C SER A 452 0.27 4.84 -13.32
N THR A 453 -0.34 4.74 -12.13
CA THR A 453 -1.51 5.54 -11.76
C THR A 453 -1.13 7.00 -11.44
N GLY A 454 -2.13 7.90 -11.42
CA GLY A 454 -1.91 9.31 -11.09
C GLY A 454 -1.66 10.24 -12.28
N TYR A 455 -1.60 9.71 -13.50
CA TYR A 455 -1.30 10.46 -14.73
C TYR A 455 -2.43 10.44 -15.77
N GLY A 456 -3.58 9.89 -15.42
CA GLY A 456 -4.74 9.71 -16.26
C GLY A 456 -4.85 8.30 -16.83
N HIS A 457 -6.07 7.94 -17.24
CA HIS A 457 -6.38 6.59 -17.70
C HIS A 457 -5.59 6.21 -18.95
N ARG A 458 -5.41 7.16 -19.88
CA ARG A 458 -4.61 6.91 -21.09
C ARG A 458 -3.16 6.51 -20.78
N PHE A 459 -2.53 7.13 -19.77
CA PHE A 459 -1.16 6.81 -19.39
C PHE A 459 -1.09 5.42 -18.74
N LEU A 460 -2.09 5.06 -17.96
CA LEU A 460 -2.23 3.73 -17.38
C LEU A 460 -2.35 2.66 -18.46
N GLU A 461 -3.16 2.89 -19.50
CA GLU A 461 -3.36 1.92 -20.60
C GLU A 461 -2.15 1.75 -21.53
N MET A 462 -1.19 2.68 -21.52
CA MET A 462 -0.01 2.59 -22.40
C MET A 462 0.89 1.38 -22.15
N ASN A 463 0.63 0.63 -21.08
CA ASN A 463 1.38 -0.58 -20.78
C ASN A 463 0.54 -1.87 -21.00
N ARG A 464 -0.67 -1.73 -21.55
CA ARG A 464 -1.54 -2.86 -21.91
C ARG A 464 -0.91 -3.65 -23.05
N ALA A 465 -0.69 -4.95 -22.84
CA ALA A 465 -0.01 -5.86 -23.77
C ALA A 465 1.42 -5.39 -24.20
N ASP A 466 2.09 -4.57 -23.37
CA ASP A 466 3.38 -3.96 -23.72
C ASP A 466 4.37 -3.92 -22.53
N TRP A 467 4.26 -4.86 -21.60
CA TRP A 467 5.25 -4.97 -20.51
C TRP A 467 6.64 -5.26 -21.10
N GLY A 468 7.64 -4.50 -20.66
CA GLY A 468 8.99 -4.55 -21.20
C GLY A 468 9.16 -3.83 -22.54
N GLY A 469 8.12 -3.17 -23.04
CA GLY A 469 8.15 -2.36 -24.25
C GLY A 469 8.37 -0.88 -23.99
N GLY A 470 7.27 -0.11 -23.95
CA GLY A 470 7.32 1.32 -23.70
C GLY A 470 7.81 1.69 -22.30
N ASP A 471 7.38 0.98 -21.31
CA ASP A 471 7.78 1.11 -19.90
C ASP A 471 9.29 0.90 -19.69
N PHE A 472 9.89 -0.10 -20.35
CA PHE A 472 11.34 -0.28 -20.36
C PHE A 472 12.07 0.87 -21.06
N LYS A 473 11.52 1.42 -22.16
CA LYS A 473 12.09 2.61 -22.81
C LYS A 473 12.08 3.82 -21.88
N ASP A 474 11.06 3.97 -21.03
CA ASP A 474 11.00 5.02 -20.01
C ASP A 474 12.13 4.89 -18.99
N VAL A 475 12.39 3.65 -18.53
CA VAL A 475 13.51 3.34 -17.62
C VAL A 475 14.85 3.69 -18.28
N MET A 476 15.04 3.29 -19.54
CA MET A 476 16.29 3.56 -20.28
C MET A 476 16.50 5.05 -20.53
N ALA A 477 15.44 5.78 -20.87
CA ALA A 477 15.49 7.24 -21.02
C ALA A 477 15.86 7.95 -19.71
N GLY A 478 15.39 7.43 -18.57
CA GLY A 478 15.80 7.89 -17.23
C GLY A 478 17.29 7.67 -16.97
N ALA A 479 17.83 6.52 -17.37
CA ALA A 479 19.28 6.25 -17.30
C ALA A 479 20.08 7.21 -18.20
N ASP A 480 19.61 7.46 -19.44
CA ASP A 480 20.22 8.42 -20.35
C ASP A 480 20.20 9.84 -19.79
N TRP A 481 19.07 10.24 -19.23
CA TRP A 481 18.89 11.54 -18.61
C TRP A 481 19.87 11.78 -17.44
N LEU A 482 20.07 10.78 -16.56
CA LEU A 482 21.02 10.85 -15.45
C LEU A 482 22.46 11.02 -15.96
N VAL A 483 22.86 10.24 -16.96
CA VAL A 483 24.21 10.27 -17.54
C VAL A 483 24.46 11.57 -18.29
N ALA A 484 23.54 11.99 -19.15
CA ALA A 484 23.67 13.22 -19.97
C ALA A 484 23.79 14.49 -19.09
N ARG A 485 23.23 14.48 -17.88
CA ARG A 485 23.35 15.58 -16.91
C ARG A 485 24.58 15.48 -16.01
N GLY A 486 25.42 14.47 -16.20
CA GLY A 486 26.61 14.24 -15.37
C GLY A 486 26.25 13.86 -13.92
N ILE A 487 25.01 13.40 -13.65
CA ILE A 487 24.57 12.95 -12.33
C ILE A 487 25.09 11.54 -12.06
N ALA A 488 24.92 10.63 -13.03
CA ALA A 488 25.31 9.24 -12.92
C ALA A 488 26.55 8.90 -13.75
N ASP A 489 27.39 8.04 -13.20
CA ASP A 489 28.48 7.40 -13.91
C ASP A 489 27.92 6.27 -14.79
N PRO A 490 28.13 6.31 -16.13
CA PRO A 490 27.60 5.31 -17.05
C PRO A 490 28.08 3.88 -16.77
N ASP A 491 29.24 3.72 -16.14
CA ASP A 491 29.84 2.44 -15.82
C ASP A 491 29.42 1.92 -14.42
N ARG A 492 28.60 2.68 -13.68
CA ARG A 492 28.14 2.34 -12.33
C ARG A 492 26.62 2.50 -12.16
N LEU A 493 25.86 1.98 -13.16
CA LEU A 493 24.40 1.97 -13.13
C LEU A 493 23.87 0.65 -12.59
N GLY A 494 22.92 0.72 -11.66
CA GLY A 494 22.14 -0.39 -11.14
C GLY A 494 20.65 -0.23 -11.42
N ILE A 495 19.92 -1.33 -11.35
CA ILE A 495 18.46 -1.37 -11.45
C ILE A 495 17.89 -2.27 -10.38
N GLY A 496 16.69 -1.97 -9.88
CA GLY A 496 16.00 -2.84 -8.94
C GLY A 496 14.55 -2.48 -8.74
N GLY A 497 13.84 -3.37 -8.06
CA GLY A 497 12.46 -3.19 -7.68
C GLY A 497 11.86 -4.45 -7.11
N TRP A 498 10.58 -4.37 -6.76
CA TRP A 498 9.79 -5.46 -6.16
C TRP A 498 8.55 -5.72 -7.00
N SER A 499 8.08 -6.99 -7.11
CA SER A 499 6.90 -7.36 -7.88
C SER A 499 7.10 -7.00 -9.37
N TYR A 500 6.21 -6.24 -9.99
CA TYR A 500 6.46 -5.68 -11.33
C TYR A 500 7.80 -4.92 -11.44
N GLY A 501 8.25 -4.21 -10.39
CA GLY A 501 9.60 -3.61 -10.37
C GLY A 501 10.71 -4.66 -10.40
N GLY A 502 10.48 -5.82 -9.79
CA GLY A 502 11.34 -7.00 -9.89
C GLY A 502 11.35 -7.60 -11.29
N TYR A 503 10.17 -7.70 -11.92
CA TYR A 503 10.03 -8.03 -13.33
C TYR A 503 10.88 -7.09 -14.21
N MET A 504 10.70 -5.77 -14.05
CA MET A 504 11.43 -4.79 -14.85
C MET A 504 12.95 -4.88 -14.66
N ALA A 505 13.41 -5.18 -13.44
CA ALA A 505 14.84 -5.39 -13.19
C ALA A 505 15.36 -6.65 -13.92
N ALA A 506 14.60 -7.77 -13.84
CA ALA A 506 14.92 -8.99 -14.58
C ALA A 506 14.83 -8.79 -16.09
N TRP A 507 13.80 -8.10 -16.58
CA TRP A 507 13.65 -7.76 -17.99
C TRP A 507 14.84 -6.96 -18.51
N ALA A 508 15.19 -5.88 -17.82
CA ALA A 508 16.26 -4.99 -18.23
C ALA A 508 17.59 -5.74 -18.45
N VAL A 509 17.97 -6.63 -17.54
CA VAL A 509 19.23 -7.38 -17.68
C VAL A 509 19.20 -8.44 -18.79
N THR A 510 18.02 -8.82 -19.26
CA THR A 510 17.88 -9.68 -20.46
C THR A 510 18.00 -8.88 -21.78
N GLN A 511 17.75 -7.57 -21.75
CA GLN A 511 17.71 -6.71 -22.92
C GLN A 511 18.97 -5.85 -23.11
N THR A 512 19.73 -5.58 -22.04
CA THR A 512 20.91 -4.72 -22.09
C THR A 512 21.97 -5.11 -21.06
N THR A 513 23.24 -4.80 -21.34
CA THR A 513 24.38 -4.95 -20.41
C THR A 513 24.76 -3.63 -19.72
N ARG A 514 23.93 -2.61 -19.86
CA ARG A 514 24.20 -1.26 -19.34
C ARG A 514 24.22 -1.23 -17.80
N PHE A 515 23.35 -1.99 -17.16
CA PHE A 515 23.34 -2.14 -15.72
C PHE A 515 24.44 -3.10 -15.27
N LYS A 516 25.19 -2.72 -14.21
CA LYS A 516 26.30 -3.51 -13.66
C LYS A 516 25.87 -4.33 -12.43
N ALA A 517 24.71 -4.04 -11.89
CA ALA A 517 24.06 -4.81 -10.82
C ALA A 517 22.55 -4.73 -10.94
N ALA A 518 21.85 -5.82 -10.65
CA ALA A 518 20.41 -5.86 -10.58
C ALA A 518 19.92 -6.51 -9.28
N VAL A 519 18.81 -5.99 -8.75
CA VAL A 519 18.07 -6.62 -7.64
C VAL A 519 16.62 -6.80 -8.06
N SER A 520 16.20 -8.05 -8.16
CA SER A 520 14.88 -8.47 -8.63
C SER A 520 14.13 -9.14 -7.47
N GLY A 521 13.27 -8.38 -6.81
CA GLY A 521 12.50 -8.86 -5.64
C GLY A 521 11.13 -9.35 -6.04
N ALA A 522 10.73 -10.55 -5.60
CA ALA A 522 9.44 -11.19 -5.87
C ALA A 522 8.96 -10.93 -7.32
N PRO A 523 9.72 -11.33 -8.35
CA PRO A 523 9.47 -10.92 -9.72
C PRO A 523 8.48 -11.83 -10.45
N VAL A 524 7.75 -11.27 -11.42
CA VAL A 524 7.15 -12.02 -12.53
C VAL A 524 8.26 -12.35 -13.55
N ILE A 525 8.48 -13.61 -13.88
CA ILE A 525 9.57 -14.05 -14.76
C ILE A 525 9.07 -14.80 -16.00
N ASP A 526 8.09 -15.65 -15.82
CA ASP A 526 7.38 -16.36 -16.88
C ASP A 526 5.88 -16.10 -16.70
N MET A 527 5.37 -15.17 -17.47
CA MET A 527 4.02 -14.66 -17.33
C MET A 527 2.95 -15.76 -17.55
N ALA A 528 3.22 -16.76 -18.41
CA ALA A 528 2.27 -17.83 -18.66
C ALA A 528 2.17 -18.79 -17.47
N SER A 529 3.29 -19.12 -16.83
CA SER A 529 3.29 -19.94 -15.62
C SER A 529 2.79 -19.18 -14.40
N GLU A 530 3.05 -17.88 -14.35
CA GLU A 530 2.56 -16.99 -13.29
C GLU A 530 1.04 -16.91 -13.32
N PHE A 531 0.42 -16.61 -14.46
CA PHE A 531 -1.02 -16.59 -14.67
C PHE A 531 -1.73 -17.84 -14.14
N GLY A 532 -1.12 -19.02 -14.33
CA GLY A 532 -1.68 -20.30 -13.90
C GLY A 532 -1.43 -20.67 -12.44
N THR A 533 -0.61 -19.93 -11.71
CA THR A 533 -0.17 -20.29 -10.35
C THR A 533 -0.33 -19.19 -9.32
N GLU A 534 -0.60 -17.96 -9.74
CA GLU A 534 -0.91 -16.86 -8.85
C GLU A 534 -2.33 -16.98 -8.27
N HIS A 535 -2.62 -16.21 -7.22
CA HIS A 535 -3.89 -16.31 -6.52
C HIS A 535 -5.03 -15.45 -7.11
N GLY A 536 -4.87 -14.86 -8.29
CA GLY A 536 -5.88 -13.99 -8.88
C GLY A 536 -5.55 -13.48 -10.29
N SER A 537 -5.57 -14.37 -11.26
CA SER A 537 -5.18 -14.12 -12.66
C SER A 537 -6.04 -13.09 -13.42
N ALA A 538 -7.20 -12.68 -12.89
CA ALA A 538 -8.04 -11.67 -13.54
C ALA A 538 -7.35 -10.31 -13.73
N TYR A 539 -6.38 -9.97 -12.89
CA TYR A 539 -5.55 -8.78 -13.06
C TYR A 539 -4.68 -8.85 -14.32
N ASP A 540 -3.99 -9.97 -14.52
CA ASP A 540 -3.12 -10.21 -15.67
C ASP A 540 -3.91 -10.38 -16.96
N GLU A 541 -5.09 -10.99 -16.88
CA GLU A 541 -5.99 -11.16 -18.01
C GLU A 541 -6.32 -9.83 -18.70
N TRP A 542 -6.45 -8.75 -17.94
CA TRP A 542 -6.69 -7.44 -18.51
C TRP A 542 -5.52 -6.99 -19.41
N PHE A 543 -4.27 -7.29 -19.05
CA PHE A 543 -3.12 -6.88 -19.84
C PHE A 543 -2.97 -7.68 -21.12
N TYR A 544 -3.09 -9.00 -21.04
CA TYR A 544 -2.74 -9.88 -22.16
C TYR A 544 -3.90 -10.78 -22.64
N GLY A 545 -5.02 -10.84 -21.94
CA GLY A 545 -6.00 -11.91 -22.05
C GLY A 545 -5.49 -13.18 -21.37
N THR A 546 -5.91 -14.35 -21.84
CA THR A 546 -5.48 -15.62 -21.26
C THR A 546 -4.31 -16.23 -22.05
N PRO A 547 -3.35 -16.90 -21.40
CA PRO A 547 -2.27 -17.61 -22.09
C PRO A 547 -2.79 -18.79 -22.91
N TYR A 548 -4.01 -19.27 -22.63
CA TYR A 548 -4.66 -20.34 -23.38
C TYR A 548 -5.04 -19.91 -24.80
N GLU A 549 -5.22 -18.61 -25.03
CA GLU A 549 -5.61 -18.02 -26.32
C GLU A 549 -4.51 -17.14 -26.94
N LYS A 550 -3.65 -16.51 -26.13
CA LYS A 550 -2.70 -15.48 -26.56
C LYS A 550 -1.27 -15.74 -26.08
N LEU A 551 -0.85 -16.99 -26.06
CA LEU A 551 0.44 -17.43 -25.48
C LEU A 551 1.65 -16.64 -25.98
N ASP A 552 1.69 -16.26 -27.27
CA ASP A 552 2.81 -15.53 -27.87
C ASP A 552 3.10 -14.19 -27.17
N GLY A 553 2.05 -13.47 -26.74
CA GLY A 553 2.19 -12.23 -25.99
C GLY A 553 2.86 -12.44 -24.64
N PHE A 554 2.46 -13.47 -23.92
CA PHE A 554 3.05 -13.88 -22.65
C PHE A 554 4.54 -14.26 -22.81
N ILE A 555 4.87 -15.11 -23.78
CA ILE A 555 6.26 -15.52 -24.07
C ILE A 555 7.13 -14.30 -24.41
N LYS A 556 6.64 -13.40 -25.27
CA LYS A 556 7.38 -12.22 -25.73
C LYS A 556 7.74 -11.27 -24.59
N SER A 557 6.88 -11.15 -23.58
CA SER A 557 7.08 -10.26 -22.43
C SER A 557 7.67 -10.95 -21.20
N SER A 558 8.00 -12.25 -21.29
CA SER A 558 8.60 -13.01 -20.18
C SER A 558 10.13 -12.90 -20.15
N PRO A 559 10.74 -12.38 -19.06
CA PRO A 559 12.20 -12.37 -18.89
C PRO A 559 12.84 -13.75 -19.09
N MET A 560 12.15 -14.83 -18.69
CA MET A 560 12.66 -16.19 -18.82
C MET A 560 13.03 -16.56 -20.28
N THR A 561 12.27 -16.08 -21.24
CA THR A 561 12.52 -16.30 -22.68
C THR A 561 13.92 -15.86 -23.11
N PHE A 562 14.44 -14.82 -22.48
CA PHE A 562 15.69 -14.16 -22.84
C PHE A 562 16.81 -14.36 -21.82
N VAL A 563 16.66 -15.25 -20.83
CA VAL A 563 17.61 -15.44 -19.73
C VAL A 563 19.05 -15.72 -20.21
N ARG A 564 19.22 -16.36 -21.37
CA ARG A 564 20.55 -16.63 -21.98
C ARG A 564 21.36 -15.36 -22.30
N ASN A 565 20.71 -14.22 -22.43
CA ASN A 565 21.36 -12.96 -22.78
C ASN A 565 21.96 -12.25 -21.56
N VAL A 566 21.57 -12.65 -20.36
CA VAL A 566 21.97 -11.97 -19.12
C VAL A 566 23.48 -12.10 -18.89
N LYS A 567 24.10 -10.97 -18.54
CA LYS A 567 25.51 -10.89 -18.12
C LYS A 567 25.68 -10.16 -16.79
N THR A 568 24.65 -9.42 -16.38
CA THR A 568 24.65 -8.58 -15.19
C THR A 568 24.48 -9.42 -13.94
N PRO A 569 25.34 -9.27 -12.93
CA PRO A 569 25.13 -9.86 -11.59
C PRO A 569 23.76 -9.53 -11.06
N THR A 570 22.99 -10.55 -10.65
CA THR A 570 21.57 -10.41 -10.31
C THR A 570 21.25 -11.07 -8.97
N LEU A 571 20.74 -10.29 -8.00
CA LEU A 571 20.23 -10.76 -6.73
C LEU A 571 18.71 -10.95 -6.84
N LEU A 572 18.24 -12.15 -6.48
CA LEU A 572 16.83 -12.50 -6.40
C LEU A 572 16.41 -12.60 -4.92
N LEU A 573 15.29 -12.02 -4.55
CA LEU A 573 14.74 -12.02 -3.19
C LEU A 573 13.29 -12.47 -3.24
N GLN A 574 12.89 -13.48 -2.42
CA GLN A 574 11.57 -14.09 -2.54
C GLN A 574 11.03 -14.58 -1.19
N GLY A 575 9.75 -14.28 -0.91
CA GLY A 575 9.00 -14.94 0.16
C GLY A 575 8.62 -16.37 -0.22
N GLU A 576 8.77 -17.34 0.69
CA GLU A 576 8.43 -18.74 0.38
C GLU A 576 6.92 -18.98 0.29
N ASP A 577 6.11 -18.18 1.01
CA ASP A 577 4.65 -18.27 1.01
C ASP A 577 4.01 -17.21 0.07
N ASP A 578 4.78 -16.70 -0.90
CA ASP A 578 4.29 -15.75 -1.89
C ASP A 578 3.33 -16.45 -2.86
N THR A 579 2.06 -16.01 -2.85
CA THR A 579 1.00 -16.47 -3.73
C THR A 579 0.58 -15.42 -4.77
N THR A 580 1.20 -14.25 -4.73
CA THR A 580 1.04 -13.20 -5.75
C THR A 580 1.99 -13.47 -6.91
N ASP A 581 3.30 -13.41 -6.66
CA ASP A 581 4.32 -13.82 -7.63
C ASP A 581 4.98 -15.09 -7.07
N PRO A 582 4.49 -16.29 -7.43
CA PRO A 582 4.88 -17.52 -6.73
C PRO A 582 6.38 -17.82 -6.80
N ILE A 583 6.92 -18.44 -5.75
CA ILE A 583 8.35 -18.77 -5.58
C ILE A 583 8.98 -19.41 -6.83
N GLY A 584 8.19 -20.17 -7.62
CA GLY A 584 8.62 -20.76 -8.87
C GLY A 584 9.18 -19.77 -9.87
N GLN A 585 8.69 -18.51 -9.85
CA GLN A 585 9.17 -17.43 -10.72
C GLN A 585 10.66 -17.16 -10.48
N SER A 586 11.04 -16.87 -9.24
CA SER A 586 12.44 -16.64 -8.87
C SER A 586 13.31 -17.86 -9.07
N GLN A 587 12.81 -19.05 -8.75
CA GLN A 587 13.58 -20.30 -8.87
C GLN A 587 13.95 -20.63 -10.32
N GLN A 588 13.02 -20.46 -11.28
CA GLN A 588 13.31 -20.76 -12.68
C GLN A 588 14.33 -19.76 -13.26
N PHE A 589 14.22 -18.46 -12.94
CA PHE A 589 15.19 -17.48 -13.41
C PHE A 589 16.59 -17.71 -12.83
N TYR A 590 16.67 -17.98 -11.51
CA TYR A 590 17.93 -18.32 -10.86
C TYR A 590 18.62 -19.52 -11.52
N ARG A 591 17.89 -20.60 -11.80
CA ARG A 591 18.43 -21.76 -12.52
C ARG A 591 18.93 -21.40 -13.91
N GLY A 592 18.20 -20.55 -14.64
CA GLY A 592 18.62 -20.03 -15.93
C GLY A 592 19.92 -19.24 -15.83
N LEU A 593 20.01 -18.28 -14.89
CA LEU A 593 21.22 -17.49 -14.64
C LEU A 593 22.44 -18.38 -14.34
N LYS A 594 22.30 -19.33 -13.41
CA LYS A 594 23.38 -20.29 -13.08
C LYS A 594 23.76 -21.15 -14.27
N ARG A 595 22.81 -21.60 -15.08
CA ARG A 595 23.07 -22.37 -16.30
C ARG A 595 23.98 -21.65 -17.29
N TYR A 596 23.84 -20.33 -17.36
CA TYR A 596 24.64 -19.48 -18.27
C TYR A 596 25.84 -18.81 -17.57
N GLY A 597 26.17 -19.23 -16.35
CA GLY A 597 27.35 -18.76 -15.61
C GLY A 597 27.24 -17.32 -15.12
N VAL A 598 26.02 -16.79 -14.98
CA VAL A 598 25.79 -15.44 -14.44
C VAL A 598 25.93 -15.45 -12.93
N GLU A 599 26.71 -14.50 -12.40
CA GLU A 599 26.81 -14.28 -10.96
C GLU A 599 25.44 -13.93 -10.38
N SER A 600 24.93 -14.73 -9.46
CA SER A 600 23.58 -14.54 -8.93
C SER A 600 23.39 -15.28 -7.61
N ASP A 601 22.58 -14.66 -6.74
CA ASP A 601 22.07 -15.24 -5.50
C ASP A 601 20.54 -15.26 -5.52
N LEU A 602 19.96 -16.30 -4.93
CA LEU A 602 18.54 -16.38 -4.63
C LEU A 602 18.39 -16.50 -3.10
N VAL A 603 17.80 -15.49 -2.49
CA VAL A 603 17.50 -15.46 -1.05
C VAL A 603 16.03 -15.77 -0.85
N LEU A 604 15.75 -16.81 -0.10
CA LEU A 604 14.40 -17.24 0.26
C LEU A 604 14.10 -16.86 1.70
N TYR A 605 12.93 -16.27 1.91
CA TYR A 605 12.45 -15.86 3.23
C TYR A 605 11.30 -16.78 3.67
N PRO A 606 11.55 -17.72 4.60
CA PRO A 606 10.53 -18.66 5.09
C PRO A 606 9.34 -17.95 5.73
N ARG A 607 8.13 -18.46 5.52
CA ARG A 607 6.87 -17.94 6.08
C ARG A 607 6.48 -16.53 5.58
N GLU A 608 7.19 -15.99 4.64
CA GLU A 608 6.93 -14.64 4.13
C GLU A 608 6.08 -14.66 2.87
N PRO A 609 5.00 -13.90 2.86
CA PRO A 609 4.19 -13.68 1.66
C PRO A 609 4.86 -12.67 0.71
N HIS A 610 4.12 -12.17 -0.28
CA HIS A 610 4.59 -11.19 -1.25
C HIS A 610 5.23 -9.92 -0.64
N GLY A 611 4.69 -9.43 0.45
CA GLY A 611 5.30 -8.36 1.27
C GLY A 611 5.91 -8.94 2.55
N LEU A 612 7.23 -8.84 2.73
CA LEU A 612 7.90 -9.33 3.93
C LEU A 612 7.36 -8.64 5.19
N ARG A 613 7.26 -9.38 6.30
CA ARG A 613 6.64 -8.92 7.55
C ARG A 613 7.55 -9.04 8.76
N GLU A 614 8.41 -10.07 8.82
CA GLU A 614 9.28 -10.32 9.97
C GLU A 614 10.43 -9.31 10.02
N GLU A 615 10.67 -8.75 11.19
CA GLU A 615 11.68 -7.71 11.43
C GLU A 615 13.06 -8.11 10.88
N LYS A 616 13.53 -9.31 11.22
CA LYS A 616 14.84 -9.80 10.79
C LYS A 616 14.94 -9.97 9.29
N HIS A 617 13.86 -10.41 8.62
CA HIS A 617 13.80 -10.55 7.17
C HIS A 617 13.80 -9.20 6.47
N LEU A 618 13.07 -8.21 7.00
CA LEU A 618 13.07 -6.84 6.49
C LEU A 618 14.47 -6.19 6.58
N ILE A 619 15.17 -6.38 7.72
CA ILE A 619 16.54 -5.89 7.91
C ILE A 619 17.53 -6.62 6.99
N ASP A 620 17.45 -7.95 6.92
CA ASP A 620 18.32 -8.78 6.07
C ASP A 620 18.16 -8.41 4.60
N ARG A 621 16.91 -8.29 4.12
CA ARG A 621 16.61 -7.86 2.74
C ARG A 621 17.34 -6.56 2.40
N LEU A 622 17.15 -5.52 3.20
CA LEU A 622 17.78 -4.21 2.95
C LEU A 622 19.32 -4.29 3.04
N THR A 623 19.84 -5.07 3.98
CA THR A 623 21.28 -5.27 4.16
C THR A 623 21.90 -5.94 2.92
N ARG A 624 21.28 -6.99 2.38
CA ARG A 624 21.74 -7.68 1.17
C ARG A 624 21.66 -6.81 -0.06
N ILE A 625 20.58 -6.05 -0.22
CA ILE A 625 20.42 -5.08 -1.31
C ILE A 625 21.59 -4.10 -1.34
N LEU A 626 21.91 -3.52 -0.19
CA LEU A 626 23.00 -2.54 -0.06
C LEU A 626 24.36 -3.19 -0.35
N ALA A 627 24.61 -4.38 0.20
CA ALA A 627 25.85 -5.10 -0.03
C ALA A 627 26.04 -5.48 -1.51
N TRP A 628 24.95 -5.88 -2.19
CA TRP A 628 24.98 -6.22 -3.61
C TRP A 628 25.39 -5.05 -4.48
N TYR A 629 24.76 -3.89 -4.32
CA TYR A 629 25.16 -2.70 -5.07
C TYR A 629 26.55 -2.20 -4.68
N ASP A 630 26.95 -2.24 -3.40
CA ASP A 630 28.30 -1.87 -2.99
C ASP A 630 29.36 -2.75 -3.66
N THR A 631 29.11 -4.05 -3.82
CA THR A 631 30.02 -5.00 -4.46
C THR A 631 30.27 -4.67 -5.95
N TYR A 632 29.21 -4.36 -6.69
CA TYR A 632 29.30 -4.25 -8.15
C TYR A 632 29.34 -2.81 -8.69
N LEU A 633 28.90 -1.81 -7.90
CA LEU A 633 28.87 -0.41 -8.33
C LEU A 633 29.90 0.48 -7.60
N ARG A 634 30.53 -0.03 -6.53
CA ARG A 634 31.60 0.65 -5.79
C ARG A 634 32.79 -0.30 -5.64
N PRO A 635 33.60 -0.51 -6.69
CA PRO A 635 34.77 -1.35 -6.55
C PRO A 635 35.65 -0.84 -5.41
N ALA A 636 36.21 -1.75 -4.62
CA ALA A 636 37.13 -1.44 -3.53
C ALA A 636 38.17 -0.44 -4.02
N ALA A 637 38.42 0.61 -3.24
CA ALA A 637 39.56 1.48 -3.49
C ALA A 637 40.78 0.57 -3.68
N SER A 638 41.43 0.63 -4.85
CA SER A 638 42.63 -0.12 -5.13
C SER A 638 43.58 0.10 -3.96
N SER A 639 43.83 -0.95 -3.19
CA SER A 639 44.89 -0.94 -2.18
C SER A 639 46.18 -0.56 -2.92
N GLY A 640 46.58 0.70 -2.82
CA GLY A 640 47.80 1.15 -3.41
C GLY A 640 48.93 0.25 -2.94
N THR A 641 49.52 -0.48 -3.88
CA THR A 641 50.75 -1.21 -3.65
C THR A 641 51.77 -0.18 -3.15
N PRO A 642 52.40 -0.37 -1.99
CA PRO A 642 53.50 0.52 -1.60
C PRO A 642 54.57 0.38 -2.64
N GLN A 643 54.85 1.46 -3.37
CA GLN A 643 56.09 1.52 -4.19
C GLN A 643 57.25 1.39 -3.21
N ARG A 644 58.03 0.33 -3.38
CA ARG A 644 59.35 0.19 -2.74
C ARG A 644 60.36 1.17 -3.36
#